data_485b643df6808c7d8652f79b04ab77ae
#
_entry.id   485b643df6808c7d8652f79b04ab77ae
#
_cell.length_a   1.000
_cell.length_b   1.000
_cell.length_c   1.000
_cell.angle_alpha   90.00
_cell.angle_beta   90.00
_cell.angle_gamma   90.00
#
_symmetry.space_group_name_H-M   'P 1'
#
loop_
_entity.id
_entity.type
_entity.pdbx_description
1 polymer ?
#
loop_
_entity_poly.entity_id
_entity_poly.type
_entity_poly.pdbx_seq_one_letter_code
_entity_poly.pdbx_strand_id
1 'polypeptide(L)'
;MRGNTHQIPLQETSLEIWDSKYRLKSKDGAPIDGSIDETYQRVARALAAQEREPDTWYAPFLWALRNGAIPAGRITSNAGAFEHKPATSTINCTVSGTIEDSMDDILGKVHEAGLTLKAGCGIGYDFSTLRPRGAFVSGAGAYTSGPLSFMDIYDKMCFTVSSAGGRRGAQMGTMDIRHPDVVEFIQAKREDGRLRQFNLSLLITEEFVSAVKEDAPWQLIFPYTAKEVEQDGIALDDPARLVWADWPNKEGVVINELGQVACKVYKTLPARKLWNVIMTSTYDYAEPGFILIDKVNQMNNNWFCEEIRATNPCGEQPLPPYGACLLGSVNLTTFVRDPFTEQAAFDWPAFRKVVAIFTRMLDNVVEINQLPLAKQREEITAKRRHGMGFLGLGSTLTMLRIKYGSAASVAFTEQVSQELAMTGWQESLRLAKEKGPAPIMEQEFEVTGKMLRLRPEMAADGIKLGDKVKGKVLHARYSRYMQQVAEVDPALVAELAEVGGRFTHHSSIAPTGTISLSLANNASNGIEPSFAHHYSRNVIKPGKKSKESVDVYSFELLAYRELVNPAAMPYAEEEGSRLPDYFITADDITPTGHVDIQAAAQRWIDSSISKTANVPTDFPFEQFKDIYLYASDSGLKGCTTFRFNPAAFQGVLVKEKDLENTSYEFTLEDGTVITARGNEEIEYDGELHTAANLYDALKEGYYGKF
;
A
#
# COMPACT_ATOMS: atom_id res chain seq x y z
N MET A 1 22.97 -33.70 -4.91
CA MET A 1 23.33 -32.28 -5.08
C MET A 1 22.19 -31.48 -4.49
N ARG A 2 22.44 -30.68 -3.47
CA ARG A 2 21.42 -29.82 -2.86
C ARG A 2 21.22 -28.62 -3.76
N GLY A 3 20.04 -28.55 -4.42
CA GLY A 3 19.75 -27.49 -5.38
C GLY A 3 19.66 -26.13 -4.71
N ASN A 4 20.25 -25.13 -5.31
CA ASN A 4 20.06 -23.72 -4.94
C ASN A 4 18.83 -23.19 -5.65
N THR A 5 17.95 -22.48 -4.95
CA THR A 5 16.74 -21.85 -5.51
C THR A 5 17.03 -20.87 -6.65
N HIS A 6 18.24 -20.33 -6.71
CA HIS A 6 18.72 -19.50 -7.82
C HIS A 6 18.83 -20.23 -9.17
N GLN A 7 18.77 -21.56 -9.17
CA GLN A 7 18.88 -22.37 -10.40
C GLN A 7 17.53 -22.77 -10.99
N ILE A 8 16.42 -22.37 -10.37
CA ILE A 8 15.10 -22.68 -10.86
C ILE A 8 14.76 -21.72 -12.01
N PRO A 9 14.52 -22.24 -13.24
CA PRO A 9 14.20 -21.40 -14.38
C PRO A 9 12.91 -20.60 -14.16
N LEU A 10 12.85 -19.41 -14.74
CA LEU A 10 11.62 -18.61 -14.75
C LEU A 10 10.54 -19.33 -15.57
N GLN A 11 9.32 -19.31 -15.04
CA GLN A 11 8.14 -19.81 -15.73
C GLN A 11 7.84 -18.96 -16.98
N GLU A 12 7.19 -19.56 -17.97
CA GLU A 12 6.80 -18.87 -19.20
C GLU A 12 5.98 -17.59 -18.90
N THR A 13 5.00 -17.69 -18.01
CA THR A 13 4.19 -16.54 -17.55
C THR A 13 5.05 -15.43 -16.97
N SER A 14 6.06 -15.76 -16.16
CA SER A 14 6.94 -14.76 -15.56
C SER A 14 7.74 -13.99 -16.62
N LEU A 15 8.22 -14.67 -17.65
CA LEU A 15 8.92 -14.06 -18.78
C LEU A 15 8.00 -13.18 -19.63
N GLU A 16 6.77 -13.62 -19.87
CA GLU A 16 5.76 -12.86 -20.62
C GLU A 16 5.40 -11.55 -19.91
N ILE A 17 5.21 -11.58 -18.59
CA ILE A 17 4.91 -10.38 -17.79
C ILE A 17 6.11 -9.43 -17.79
N TRP A 18 7.34 -9.95 -17.67
CA TRP A 18 8.52 -9.10 -17.82
C TRP A 18 8.56 -8.44 -19.19
N ASP A 19 8.34 -9.19 -20.26
CA ASP A 19 8.38 -8.69 -21.63
C ASP A 19 7.33 -7.58 -21.87
N SER A 20 6.13 -7.76 -21.36
CA SER A 20 5.04 -6.80 -21.54
C SER A 20 5.12 -5.57 -20.62
N LYS A 21 5.62 -5.71 -19.38
CA LYS A 21 5.56 -4.66 -18.35
C LYS A 21 6.87 -3.94 -18.09
N TYR A 22 8.01 -4.64 -18.16
CA TYR A 22 9.28 -4.12 -17.65
C TYR A 22 10.39 -4.00 -18.69
N ARG A 23 10.32 -4.79 -19.75
CA ARG A 23 11.29 -4.75 -20.85
C ARG A 23 11.21 -3.42 -21.56
N LEU A 24 12.33 -2.70 -21.64
CA LEU A 24 12.39 -1.46 -22.39
C LEU A 24 12.35 -1.77 -23.88
N LYS A 25 11.44 -1.09 -24.58
CA LYS A 25 11.23 -1.19 -26.03
C LYS A 25 11.30 0.18 -26.67
N SER A 26 11.71 0.23 -27.93
CA SER A 26 11.65 1.43 -28.75
C SER A 26 10.20 1.79 -29.08
N LYS A 27 10.00 2.98 -29.67
CA LYS A 27 8.69 3.43 -30.16
C LYS A 27 8.03 2.43 -31.13
N ASP A 28 8.85 1.73 -31.91
CA ASP A 28 8.38 0.76 -32.91
C ASP A 28 8.20 -0.65 -32.30
N GLY A 29 8.32 -0.78 -31.00
CA GLY A 29 8.17 -2.05 -30.28
C GLY A 29 9.39 -2.96 -30.28
N ALA A 30 10.52 -2.53 -30.86
CA ALA A 30 11.74 -3.32 -30.85
C ALA A 30 12.38 -3.35 -29.46
N PRO A 31 12.81 -4.53 -28.95
CA PRO A 31 13.45 -4.64 -27.64
C PRO A 31 14.74 -3.83 -27.57
N ILE A 32 14.88 -3.02 -26.52
CA ILE A 32 16.14 -2.37 -26.13
C ILE A 32 16.84 -3.23 -25.07
N ASP A 33 16.08 -3.71 -24.06
CA ASP A 33 16.57 -4.73 -23.16
C ASP A 33 16.50 -6.10 -23.88
N GLY A 34 17.63 -6.74 -24.14
CA GLY A 34 17.69 -8.04 -24.80
C GLY A 34 17.29 -9.20 -23.89
N SER A 35 17.40 -9.01 -22.58
CA SER A 35 17.11 -10.02 -21.55
C SER A 35 16.72 -9.36 -20.23
N ILE A 36 16.23 -10.15 -19.27
CA ILE A 36 16.00 -9.67 -17.88
C ILE A 36 17.28 -9.12 -17.28
N ASP A 37 18.42 -9.78 -17.52
CA ASP A 37 19.69 -9.30 -17.01
C ASP A 37 20.09 -7.93 -17.58
N GLU A 38 19.76 -7.66 -18.84
CA GLU A 38 19.96 -6.32 -19.42
C GLU A 38 19.01 -5.28 -18.81
N THR A 39 17.81 -5.66 -18.43
CA THR A 39 16.93 -4.81 -17.60
C THR A 39 17.61 -4.47 -16.27
N TYR A 40 18.19 -5.43 -15.59
CA TYR A 40 18.95 -5.19 -14.36
C TYR A 40 20.17 -4.30 -14.60
N GLN A 41 20.90 -4.51 -15.67
CA GLN A 41 22.03 -3.65 -16.05
C GLN A 41 21.61 -2.21 -16.29
N ARG A 42 20.49 -1.98 -17.00
CA ARG A 42 19.95 -0.63 -17.25
C ARG A 42 19.58 0.06 -15.93
N VAL A 43 18.86 -0.61 -15.06
CA VAL A 43 18.46 -0.07 -13.74
C VAL A 43 19.68 0.22 -12.87
N ALA A 44 20.60 -0.73 -12.77
CA ALA A 44 21.85 -0.57 -12.00
C ALA A 44 22.68 0.62 -12.51
N ARG A 45 22.79 0.79 -13.81
CA ARG A 45 23.53 1.89 -14.43
C ARG A 45 22.87 3.24 -14.16
N ALA A 46 21.54 3.31 -14.27
CA ALA A 46 20.79 4.52 -13.99
C ALA A 46 20.92 4.99 -12.53
N LEU A 47 20.86 4.05 -11.58
CA LEU A 47 21.00 4.35 -10.16
C LEU A 47 22.45 4.66 -9.77
N ALA A 48 23.41 3.94 -10.32
CA ALA A 48 24.84 4.20 -10.10
C ALA A 48 25.27 5.57 -10.66
N ALA A 49 24.62 6.07 -11.71
CA ALA A 49 24.89 7.39 -12.27
C ALA A 49 24.63 8.52 -11.27
N GLN A 50 23.87 8.30 -10.20
CA GLN A 50 23.61 9.25 -9.12
C GLN A 50 24.72 9.27 -8.06
N GLU A 51 25.70 8.37 -8.14
CA GLU A 51 26.85 8.32 -7.25
C GLU A 51 27.99 9.23 -7.74
N ARG A 52 28.87 9.64 -6.82
CA ARG A 52 30.10 10.35 -7.18
C ARG A 52 31.02 9.51 -8.06
N GLU A 53 31.05 8.22 -7.79
CA GLU A 53 31.84 7.22 -8.50
C GLU A 53 30.96 6.13 -9.08
N PRO A 54 30.27 6.43 -10.22
CA PRO A 54 29.32 5.47 -10.82
C PRO A 54 29.91 4.10 -11.10
N ASP A 55 31.15 4.03 -11.57
CA ASP A 55 31.79 2.76 -11.89
C ASP A 55 32.05 1.89 -10.65
N THR A 56 32.25 2.51 -9.48
CA THR A 56 32.39 1.79 -8.20
C THR A 56 31.11 1.10 -7.76
N TRP A 57 29.95 1.74 -8.04
CA TRP A 57 28.66 1.30 -7.52
C TRP A 57 27.84 0.45 -8.50
N TYR A 58 28.16 0.50 -9.77
CA TYR A 58 27.45 -0.29 -10.78
C TYR A 58 27.47 -1.79 -10.46
N ALA A 59 28.63 -2.37 -10.20
CA ALA A 59 28.75 -3.79 -9.91
C ALA A 59 28.02 -4.22 -8.62
N PRO A 60 28.13 -3.52 -7.47
CA PRO A 60 27.31 -3.81 -6.29
C PRO A 60 25.80 -3.72 -6.54
N PHE A 61 25.33 -2.72 -7.26
CA PHE A 61 23.91 -2.55 -7.58
C PHE A 61 23.40 -3.68 -8.48
N LEU A 62 24.14 -4.03 -9.50
CA LEU A 62 23.81 -5.17 -10.36
C LEU A 62 23.81 -6.49 -9.58
N TRP A 63 24.77 -6.68 -8.69
CA TRP A 63 24.80 -7.86 -7.82
C TRP A 63 23.53 -7.94 -6.95
N ALA A 64 23.10 -6.85 -6.34
CA ALA A 64 21.89 -6.81 -5.52
C ALA A 64 20.64 -7.18 -6.34
N LEU A 65 20.49 -6.62 -7.55
CA LEU A 65 19.38 -6.95 -8.46
C LEU A 65 19.37 -8.43 -8.87
N ARG A 66 20.53 -9.01 -9.08
CA ARG A 66 20.67 -10.45 -9.38
C ARG A 66 20.46 -11.35 -8.16
N ASN A 67 20.47 -10.80 -6.96
CA ASN A 67 20.42 -11.54 -5.70
C ASN A 67 19.22 -11.18 -4.79
N GLY A 68 18.12 -10.80 -5.37
CA GLY A 68 16.85 -10.69 -4.66
C GLY A 68 16.34 -9.25 -4.39
N ALA A 69 17.10 -8.21 -4.76
CA ALA A 69 16.58 -6.86 -4.71
C ALA A 69 15.68 -6.60 -5.92
N ILE A 70 14.40 -6.33 -5.70
CA ILE A 70 13.43 -6.06 -6.76
C ILE A 70 12.86 -4.66 -6.55
N PRO A 71 13.33 -3.64 -7.31
CA PRO A 71 12.72 -2.33 -7.29
C PRO A 71 11.26 -2.41 -7.75
N ALA A 72 10.44 -1.50 -7.27
CA ALA A 72 9.05 -1.41 -7.71
C ALA A 72 8.94 -1.33 -9.23
N GLY A 73 7.80 -1.76 -9.76
CA GLY A 73 7.60 -1.84 -11.21
C GLY A 73 7.91 -0.54 -11.95
N ARG A 74 7.59 0.61 -11.36
CA ARG A 74 7.91 1.93 -11.94
C ARG A 74 9.41 2.20 -12.05
N ILE A 75 10.18 1.79 -11.08
CA ILE A 75 11.64 1.91 -11.11
C ILE A 75 12.22 0.97 -12.16
N THR A 76 11.81 -0.29 -12.12
CA THR A 76 12.28 -1.32 -13.07
C THR A 76 11.96 -0.95 -14.52
N SER A 77 10.76 -0.41 -14.76
CA SER A 77 10.31 -0.01 -16.09
C SER A 77 10.93 1.31 -16.58
N ASN A 78 11.16 2.28 -15.71
CA ASN A 78 11.45 3.66 -16.09
C ASN A 78 12.86 4.15 -15.77
N ALA A 79 13.58 3.52 -14.84
CA ALA A 79 14.95 3.91 -14.54
C ALA A 79 15.86 3.66 -15.76
N GLY A 80 16.57 4.68 -16.20
CA GLY A 80 17.39 4.64 -17.43
C GLY A 80 16.60 4.65 -18.72
N ALA A 81 15.30 4.94 -18.69
CA ALA A 81 14.42 4.90 -19.85
C ALA A 81 13.90 6.29 -20.30
N PHE A 82 14.36 7.39 -19.70
CA PHE A 82 13.79 8.72 -19.90
C PHE A 82 13.95 9.27 -21.32
N GLU A 83 14.93 8.81 -22.08
CA GLU A 83 15.04 9.14 -23.51
C GLU A 83 13.84 8.61 -24.30
N HIS A 84 13.27 7.50 -23.89
CA HIS A 84 12.12 6.84 -24.51
C HIS A 84 10.78 7.21 -23.85
N LYS A 85 10.80 7.55 -22.57
CA LYS A 85 9.63 7.80 -21.71
C LYS A 85 9.83 9.07 -20.86
N PRO A 86 9.93 10.26 -21.45
CA PRO A 86 10.33 11.47 -20.72
C PRO A 86 9.31 11.98 -19.68
N ALA A 87 8.04 11.60 -19.83
CA ALA A 87 6.95 12.08 -18.98
C ALA A 87 6.47 11.06 -17.95
N THR A 88 7.27 10.03 -17.65
CA THR A 88 6.92 9.01 -16.65
C THR A 88 7.72 9.16 -15.37
N SER A 89 7.11 8.80 -14.24
CA SER A 89 7.75 8.81 -12.92
C SER A 89 8.24 7.41 -12.52
N THR A 90 9.29 7.37 -11.71
CA THR A 90 9.74 6.17 -10.99
C THR A 90 8.97 5.94 -9.68
N ILE A 91 8.07 6.85 -9.32
CA ILE A 91 7.31 6.83 -8.08
C ILE A 91 5.96 6.13 -8.28
N ASN A 92 5.59 5.26 -7.35
CA ASN A 92 4.32 4.55 -7.35
C ASN A 92 3.24 5.24 -6.51
N CYS A 93 3.62 5.84 -5.38
CA CYS A 93 2.72 6.19 -4.30
C CYS A 93 2.74 7.67 -4.02
N THR A 94 1.57 8.29 -4.04
CA THR A 94 1.40 9.72 -3.70
C THR A 94 0.11 9.93 -2.90
N VAL A 95 0.04 11.06 -2.21
CA VAL A 95 -1.16 11.59 -1.58
C VAL A 95 -1.36 13.03 -2.04
N SER A 96 -2.59 13.39 -2.33
CA SER A 96 -2.99 14.74 -2.74
C SER A 96 -2.67 15.77 -1.67
N GLY A 97 -2.46 17.01 -2.06
CA GLY A 97 -2.60 18.14 -1.15
C GLY A 97 -3.97 18.12 -0.47
N THR A 98 -4.06 18.74 0.70
CA THR A 98 -5.34 18.90 1.41
C THR A 98 -6.33 19.63 0.50
N ILE A 99 -7.53 19.05 0.34
CA ILE A 99 -8.58 19.67 -0.46
C ILE A 99 -9.30 20.72 0.41
N GLU A 100 -9.11 21.99 0.09
CA GLU A 100 -9.86 23.05 0.75
C GLU A 100 -11.34 23.03 0.31
N ASP A 101 -12.22 23.43 1.21
CA ASP A 101 -13.68 23.36 1.00
C ASP A 101 -14.17 24.50 0.11
N SER A 102 -13.69 24.55 -1.12
CA SER A 102 -14.06 25.51 -2.16
C SER A 102 -14.07 24.84 -3.54
N MET A 103 -14.91 25.31 -4.43
CA MET A 103 -14.97 24.78 -5.80
C MET A 103 -13.64 24.95 -6.52
N ASP A 104 -12.97 26.07 -6.33
CA ASP A 104 -11.68 26.35 -6.94
C ASP A 104 -10.62 25.30 -6.54
N ASP A 105 -10.52 24.98 -5.24
CA ASP A 105 -9.55 24.02 -4.76
C ASP A 105 -9.95 22.57 -5.07
N ILE A 106 -11.24 22.23 -4.99
CA ILE A 106 -11.76 20.91 -5.38
C ILE A 106 -11.34 20.60 -6.82
N LEU A 107 -11.60 21.51 -7.76
CA LEU A 107 -11.24 21.35 -9.16
C LEU A 107 -9.72 21.47 -9.39
N GLY A 108 -9.03 22.33 -8.64
CA GLY A 108 -7.58 22.44 -8.65
C GLY A 108 -6.90 21.12 -8.28
N LYS A 109 -7.41 20.41 -7.28
CA LYS A 109 -6.90 19.08 -6.90
C LYS A 109 -7.24 18.00 -7.91
N VAL A 110 -8.36 18.08 -8.63
CA VAL A 110 -8.63 17.21 -9.80
C VAL A 110 -7.57 17.39 -10.86
N HIS A 111 -7.21 18.64 -11.18
CA HIS A 111 -6.16 18.94 -12.15
C HIS A 111 -4.81 18.33 -11.72
N GLU A 112 -4.38 18.58 -10.50
CA GLU A 112 -3.13 18.02 -9.95
C GLU A 112 -3.13 16.48 -9.98
N ALA A 113 -4.25 15.88 -9.60
CA ALA A 113 -4.41 14.42 -9.61
C ALA A 113 -4.33 13.85 -11.04
N GLY A 114 -4.93 14.51 -12.01
CA GLY A 114 -4.85 14.11 -13.43
C GLY A 114 -3.41 14.06 -13.93
N LEU A 115 -2.60 15.06 -13.60
CA LEU A 115 -1.17 15.07 -13.95
C LEU A 115 -0.39 13.96 -13.24
N THR A 116 -0.71 13.70 -11.98
CA THR A 116 -0.07 12.65 -11.17
C THR A 116 -0.37 11.26 -11.73
N LEU A 117 -1.64 10.98 -12.01
CA LEU A 117 -2.08 9.72 -12.62
C LEU A 117 -1.47 9.52 -14.01
N LYS A 118 -1.42 10.56 -14.82
CA LYS A 118 -0.78 10.53 -16.15
C LYS A 118 0.71 10.17 -16.06
N ALA A 119 1.42 10.64 -15.05
CA ALA A 119 2.81 10.26 -14.78
C ALA A 119 2.98 8.81 -14.30
N GLY A 120 1.87 8.14 -13.99
CA GLY A 120 1.83 6.74 -13.56
C GLY A 120 1.81 6.51 -12.06
N CYS A 121 1.59 7.54 -11.25
CA CYS A 121 1.54 7.43 -9.80
C CYS A 121 0.11 7.19 -9.33
N GLY A 122 -0.09 6.25 -8.39
CA GLY A 122 -1.34 6.14 -7.63
C GLY A 122 -1.47 7.31 -6.64
N ILE A 123 -2.69 7.72 -6.34
CA ILE A 123 -2.96 8.87 -5.49
C ILE A 123 -4.07 8.60 -4.48
N GLY A 124 -3.91 9.10 -3.26
CA GLY A 124 -4.93 9.09 -2.22
C GLY A 124 -5.38 10.49 -1.82
N TYR A 125 -6.62 10.59 -1.34
CA TYR A 125 -7.22 11.84 -0.91
C TYR A 125 -7.99 11.65 0.39
N ASP A 126 -8.03 12.69 1.22
CA ASP A 126 -8.98 12.80 2.33
C ASP A 126 -10.15 13.71 1.93
N PHE A 127 -11.34 13.16 1.87
CA PHE A 127 -12.56 13.91 1.56
C PHE A 127 -13.29 14.43 2.79
N SER A 128 -12.75 14.22 3.98
CA SER A 128 -13.33 14.72 5.25
C SER A 128 -13.36 16.23 5.35
N THR A 129 -12.56 16.92 4.55
CA THR A 129 -12.45 18.40 4.55
C THR A 129 -13.62 19.10 3.86
N LEU A 130 -14.44 18.36 3.10
CA LEU A 130 -15.56 18.90 2.38
C LEU A 130 -16.82 18.93 3.24
N ARG A 131 -17.55 20.05 3.20
CA ARG A 131 -18.80 20.22 3.96
C ARG A 131 -19.81 19.13 3.62
N PRO A 132 -20.62 18.69 4.61
CA PRO A 132 -21.55 17.61 4.41
C PRO A 132 -22.71 18.01 3.48
N ARG A 133 -23.34 16.99 2.88
CA ARG A 133 -24.53 17.16 2.07
C ARG A 133 -25.60 17.98 2.80
N GLY A 134 -26.19 18.93 2.10
CA GLY A 134 -27.23 19.83 2.63
C GLY A 134 -26.67 21.02 3.40
N ALA A 135 -25.33 21.17 3.54
CA ALA A 135 -24.78 22.39 4.11
C ALA A 135 -24.91 23.57 3.14
N PHE A 136 -25.14 24.75 3.71
CA PHE A 136 -25.35 25.97 2.92
C PHE A 136 -24.05 26.48 2.30
N VAL A 137 -24.12 26.87 1.04
CA VAL A 137 -23.02 27.49 0.27
C VAL A 137 -23.36 28.96 0.06
N SER A 138 -22.76 29.84 0.84
CA SER A 138 -23.06 31.26 0.84
C SER A 138 -22.82 31.95 -0.53
N GLY A 139 -21.78 31.55 -1.24
CA GLY A 139 -21.43 32.08 -2.56
C GLY A 139 -22.42 31.70 -3.67
N ALA A 140 -23.10 30.58 -3.52
CA ALA A 140 -24.08 30.07 -4.48
C ALA A 140 -25.53 30.31 -4.05
N GLY A 141 -25.77 30.68 -2.80
CA GLY A 141 -27.12 30.79 -2.24
C GLY A 141 -27.89 29.47 -2.25
N ALA A 142 -27.19 28.33 -2.20
CA ALA A 142 -27.76 27.00 -2.35
C ALA A 142 -27.12 26.01 -1.37
N TYR A 143 -27.58 24.78 -1.39
CA TYR A 143 -27.05 23.69 -0.55
C TYR A 143 -26.17 22.76 -1.35
N THR A 144 -25.06 22.30 -0.75
CA THR A 144 -24.12 21.39 -1.41
C THR A 144 -24.67 19.97 -1.53
N SER A 145 -24.25 19.27 -2.59
CA SER A 145 -24.51 17.84 -2.77
C SER A 145 -23.62 16.92 -1.92
N GLY A 146 -22.60 17.48 -1.28
CA GLY A 146 -21.69 16.78 -0.37
C GLY A 146 -20.44 16.15 -1.03
N PRO A 147 -19.53 15.58 -0.22
CA PRO A 147 -18.25 15.08 -0.70
C PRO A 147 -18.37 13.94 -1.72
N LEU A 148 -19.36 13.06 -1.63
CA LEU A 148 -19.46 11.91 -2.54
C LEU A 148 -19.75 12.34 -3.99
N SER A 149 -20.53 13.39 -4.21
CA SER A 149 -20.71 13.92 -5.57
C SER A 149 -19.43 14.50 -6.16
N PHE A 150 -18.57 15.09 -5.36
CA PHE A 150 -17.26 15.51 -5.83
C PHE A 150 -16.33 14.32 -6.10
N MET A 151 -16.42 13.26 -5.29
CA MET A 151 -15.70 12.01 -5.55
C MET A 151 -16.06 11.41 -6.92
N ASP A 152 -17.32 11.54 -7.36
CA ASP A 152 -17.73 11.12 -8.72
C ASP A 152 -16.93 11.83 -9.82
N ILE A 153 -16.57 13.11 -9.62
CA ILE A 153 -15.71 13.86 -10.55
C ILE A 153 -14.30 13.26 -10.59
N TYR A 154 -13.71 12.99 -9.43
CA TYR A 154 -12.38 12.35 -9.30
C TYR A 154 -12.38 10.95 -9.91
N ASP A 155 -13.44 10.19 -9.70
CA ASP A 155 -13.61 8.85 -10.26
C ASP A 155 -13.63 8.89 -11.80
N LYS A 156 -14.45 9.76 -12.38
CA LYS A 156 -14.53 9.91 -13.84
C LYS A 156 -13.24 10.45 -14.45
N MET A 157 -12.58 11.39 -13.79
CA MET A 157 -11.27 11.88 -14.21
C MET A 157 -10.25 10.75 -14.26
N CYS A 158 -10.16 9.95 -13.19
CA CYS A 158 -9.24 8.82 -13.13
C CYS A 158 -9.53 7.76 -14.21
N PHE A 159 -10.79 7.46 -14.45
CA PHE A 159 -11.21 6.56 -15.53
C PHE A 159 -10.79 7.08 -16.91
N THR A 160 -10.88 8.39 -17.13
CA THR A 160 -10.61 9.02 -18.42
C THR A 160 -9.12 9.19 -18.69
N VAL A 161 -8.33 9.44 -17.65
CA VAL A 161 -6.87 9.63 -17.74
C VAL A 161 -6.17 8.29 -17.71
N SER A 162 -5.62 7.85 -18.83
CA SER A 162 -4.76 6.69 -18.87
C SER A 162 -3.37 7.02 -18.34
N SER A 163 -2.80 6.14 -17.53
CA SER A 163 -1.42 6.28 -17.09
C SER A 163 -0.44 5.97 -18.21
N ALA A 164 0.71 6.62 -18.18
CA ALA A 164 1.81 6.29 -19.07
C ALA A 164 2.22 4.81 -18.91
N GLY A 165 2.25 4.06 -20.00
CA GLY A 165 2.58 2.63 -19.99
C GLY A 165 1.38 1.68 -19.84
N GLY A 166 0.16 2.13 -20.16
CA GLY A 166 -1.03 1.27 -20.24
C GLY A 166 -1.57 0.79 -18.88
N ARG A 167 -1.05 1.32 -17.76
CA ARG A 167 -1.57 0.97 -16.43
C ARG A 167 -2.74 1.87 -16.07
N ARG A 168 -3.83 1.29 -15.57
CA ARG A 168 -4.95 2.06 -15.05
C ARG A 168 -4.55 2.90 -13.86
N GLY A 169 -5.13 4.08 -13.76
CA GLY A 169 -5.07 4.89 -12.57
C GLY A 169 -5.74 4.20 -11.39
N ALA A 170 -5.19 4.39 -10.20
CA ALA A 170 -5.79 3.89 -8.97
C ALA A 170 -5.83 5.01 -7.94
N GLN A 171 -6.92 5.07 -7.17
CA GLN A 171 -7.16 6.09 -6.17
C GLN A 171 -7.57 5.48 -4.83
N MET A 172 -7.19 6.14 -3.74
CA MET A 172 -7.71 5.91 -2.40
C MET A 172 -8.55 7.12 -1.99
N GLY A 173 -9.75 6.86 -1.50
CA GLY A 173 -10.57 7.87 -0.83
C GLY A 173 -10.71 7.56 0.65
N THR A 174 -10.42 8.53 1.51
CA THR A 174 -10.61 8.38 2.96
C THR A 174 -11.68 9.32 3.47
N MET A 175 -12.36 8.90 4.53
CA MET A 175 -13.28 9.74 5.29
C MET A 175 -13.15 9.47 6.77
N ASP A 176 -13.12 10.56 7.55
CA ASP A 176 -13.11 10.51 9.00
C ASP A 176 -14.41 9.89 9.53
N ILE A 177 -14.28 9.01 10.51
CA ILE A 177 -15.43 8.35 11.16
C ILE A 177 -16.41 9.34 11.83
N ARG A 178 -15.99 10.58 12.03
CA ARG A 178 -16.82 11.65 12.62
C ARG A 178 -17.55 12.48 11.57
N HIS A 179 -17.27 12.32 10.27
CA HIS A 179 -17.89 13.14 9.24
C HIS A 179 -19.40 12.87 9.16
N PRO A 180 -20.25 13.90 8.99
CA PRO A 180 -21.70 13.72 8.90
C PRO A 180 -22.17 12.80 7.77
N ASP A 181 -21.44 12.71 6.66
CA ASP A 181 -21.75 11.85 5.51
C ASP A 181 -21.08 10.48 5.55
N VAL A 182 -20.57 10.06 6.70
CA VAL A 182 -19.85 8.79 6.84
C VAL A 182 -20.71 7.58 6.45
N VAL A 183 -22.00 7.57 6.77
CA VAL A 183 -22.89 6.46 6.41
C VAL A 183 -23.05 6.36 4.89
N GLU A 184 -23.22 7.48 4.20
CA GLU A 184 -23.28 7.54 2.74
C GLU A 184 -21.97 7.05 2.11
N PHE A 185 -20.84 7.43 2.66
CA PHE A 185 -19.51 6.95 2.24
C PHE A 185 -19.37 5.43 2.42
N ILE A 186 -19.77 4.89 3.57
CA ILE A 186 -19.71 3.44 3.83
C ILE A 186 -20.54 2.65 2.81
N GLN A 187 -21.67 3.19 2.39
CA GLN A 187 -22.62 2.53 1.50
C GLN A 187 -22.43 2.86 0.03
N ALA A 188 -21.46 3.70 -0.32
CA ALA A 188 -21.32 4.24 -1.68
C ALA A 188 -21.15 3.15 -2.75
N LYS A 189 -20.42 2.08 -2.45
CA LYS A 189 -20.17 0.97 -3.39
C LYS A 189 -21.27 -0.09 -3.45
N ARG A 190 -22.35 0.09 -2.71
CA ARG A 190 -23.56 -0.73 -2.85
C ARG A 190 -24.32 -0.38 -4.13
N GLU A 191 -24.17 0.83 -4.65
CA GLU A 191 -24.64 1.20 -5.98
C GLU A 191 -23.69 0.60 -7.01
N ASP A 192 -24.23 -0.23 -7.89
CA ASP A 192 -23.45 -0.86 -8.94
C ASP A 192 -22.79 0.18 -9.85
N GLY A 193 -21.50 0.04 -10.07
CA GLY A 193 -20.70 0.91 -10.92
C GLY A 193 -20.24 2.23 -10.31
N ARG A 194 -20.59 2.57 -9.05
CA ARG A 194 -20.18 3.83 -8.44
C ARG A 194 -18.78 3.73 -7.81
N LEU A 195 -17.96 4.78 -8.00
CA LEU A 195 -16.63 4.95 -7.41
C LEU A 195 -15.67 3.76 -7.64
N ARG A 196 -15.72 3.14 -8.80
CA ARG A 196 -14.91 1.95 -9.12
C ARG A 196 -13.43 2.24 -9.23
N GLN A 197 -13.04 3.48 -9.50
CA GLN A 197 -11.63 3.88 -9.52
C GLN A 197 -11.06 4.18 -8.12
N PHE A 198 -11.88 4.01 -7.09
CA PHE A 198 -11.50 4.21 -5.71
C PHE A 198 -11.46 2.93 -4.91
N ASN A 199 -10.42 2.79 -4.09
CA ASN A 199 -10.48 2.04 -2.85
C ASN A 199 -10.95 2.99 -1.75
N LEU A 200 -11.89 2.57 -0.92
CA LEU A 200 -12.44 3.38 0.16
C LEU A 200 -11.96 2.89 1.51
N SER A 201 -11.54 3.80 2.37
CA SER A 201 -11.13 3.50 3.75
C SER A 201 -11.66 4.55 4.72
N LEU A 202 -12.03 4.09 5.90
CA LEU A 202 -12.40 4.95 7.03
C LEU A 202 -11.18 5.28 7.87
N LEU A 203 -11.11 6.53 8.32
CA LEU A 203 -10.13 6.96 9.33
C LEU A 203 -10.74 6.67 10.70
N ILE A 204 -10.31 5.57 11.31
CA ILE A 204 -10.81 5.06 12.58
C ILE A 204 -9.89 5.52 13.70
N THR A 205 -10.49 5.98 14.80
CA THR A 205 -9.79 6.44 15.99
C THR A 205 -9.92 5.46 17.15
N GLU A 206 -8.99 5.49 18.10
CA GLU A 206 -9.09 4.72 19.36
C GLU A 206 -10.32 5.15 20.16
N GLU A 207 -10.67 6.42 20.14
CA GLU A 207 -11.89 6.94 20.77
C GLU A 207 -13.16 6.28 20.21
N PHE A 208 -13.24 6.10 18.89
CA PHE A 208 -14.36 5.39 18.27
C PHE A 208 -14.40 3.92 18.66
N VAL A 209 -13.25 3.23 18.64
CA VAL A 209 -13.16 1.82 19.05
C VAL A 209 -13.59 1.65 20.51
N SER A 210 -13.16 2.53 21.41
CA SER A 210 -13.61 2.54 22.81
C SER A 210 -15.10 2.79 22.93
N ALA A 211 -15.64 3.73 22.19
CA ALA A 211 -17.08 4.01 22.16
C ALA A 211 -17.90 2.80 21.68
N VAL A 212 -17.38 2.03 20.71
CA VAL A 212 -18.00 0.78 20.25
C VAL A 212 -17.99 -0.28 21.36
N LYS A 213 -16.87 -0.46 22.06
CA LYS A 213 -16.73 -1.43 23.16
C LYS A 213 -17.65 -1.09 24.33
N GLU A 214 -17.83 0.17 24.64
CA GLU A 214 -18.63 0.68 25.75
C GLU A 214 -20.10 0.96 25.38
N ASP A 215 -20.46 0.82 24.10
CA ASP A 215 -21.76 1.20 23.57
C ASP A 215 -22.14 2.69 23.86
N ALA A 216 -21.14 3.53 23.73
CA ALA A 216 -21.28 4.96 23.99
C ALA A 216 -21.91 5.71 22.79
N PRO A 217 -22.49 6.90 23.01
CA PRO A 217 -22.91 7.78 21.93
C PRO A 217 -21.72 8.23 21.08
N TRP A 218 -21.95 8.38 19.76
CA TRP A 218 -20.97 8.90 18.82
C TRP A 218 -21.54 10.10 18.07
N GLN A 219 -20.78 11.19 18.05
CA GLN A 219 -21.20 12.45 17.41
C GLN A 219 -20.57 12.57 16.02
N LEU A 220 -21.41 12.89 15.02
CA LEU A 220 -20.96 13.26 13.68
C LEU A 220 -20.86 14.78 13.62
N ILE A 221 -19.67 15.28 13.30
CA ILE A 221 -19.29 16.67 13.42
C ILE A 221 -18.63 17.22 12.16
N PHE A 222 -18.74 18.54 11.97
CA PHE A 222 -17.99 19.26 10.94
C PHE A 222 -17.71 20.69 11.42
N PRO A 223 -16.56 21.29 11.04
CA PRO A 223 -16.20 22.63 11.48
C PRO A 223 -17.22 23.71 11.14
N TYR A 224 -17.49 24.61 12.07
CA TYR A 224 -18.10 25.89 11.77
C TYR A 224 -17.12 26.78 11.01
N THR A 225 -17.61 27.58 10.07
CA THR A 225 -16.84 28.73 9.60
C THR A 225 -16.85 29.83 10.68
N ALA A 226 -15.81 30.65 10.73
CA ALA A 226 -15.77 31.79 11.65
C ALA A 226 -16.93 32.73 11.41
N LYS A 227 -17.38 32.87 10.16
CA LYS A 227 -18.55 33.68 9.77
C LYS A 227 -19.84 33.09 10.31
N GLU A 228 -20.06 31.80 10.30
CA GLU A 228 -21.24 31.13 10.89
C GLU A 228 -21.26 31.35 12.40
N VAL A 229 -20.12 31.22 13.10
CA VAL A 229 -20.03 31.45 14.54
C VAL A 229 -20.46 32.88 14.89
N GLU A 230 -20.03 33.87 14.12
CA GLU A 230 -20.38 35.28 14.30
C GLU A 230 -21.84 35.57 13.99
N GLN A 231 -22.32 35.13 12.81
CA GLN A 231 -23.67 35.38 12.33
C GLN A 231 -24.76 34.71 13.18
N ASP A 232 -24.51 33.48 13.61
CA ASP A 232 -25.47 32.70 14.38
C ASP A 232 -25.32 32.88 15.90
N GLY A 233 -24.34 33.71 16.32
CA GLY A 233 -24.09 33.99 17.72
C GLY A 233 -23.74 32.74 18.53
N ILE A 234 -22.89 31.86 17.98
CA ILE A 234 -22.52 30.63 18.65
C ILE A 234 -21.55 30.93 19.81
N ALA A 235 -21.97 30.60 21.02
CA ALA A 235 -21.12 30.70 22.19
C ALA A 235 -20.06 29.61 22.18
N LEU A 236 -18.79 29.98 22.28
CA LEU A 236 -17.64 29.05 22.20
C LEU A 236 -17.52 28.08 23.39
N ASP A 237 -18.27 28.32 24.45
CA ASP A 237 -18.34 27.52 25.67
C ASP A 237 -19.65 26.71 25.80
N ASP A 238 -20.52 26.74 24.79
CA ASP A 238 -21.78 26.01 24.80
C ASP A 238 -21.63 24.58 24.26
N PRO A 239 -21.56 23.57 25.16
CA PRO A 239 -21.40 22.18 24.76
C PRO A 239 -22.59 21.56 24.03
N ALA A 240 -23.75 22.24 24.06
CA ALA A 240 -24.94 21.81 23.35
C ALA A 240 -24.90 22.11 21.85
N ARG A 241 -24.11 23.11 21.45
CA ARG A 241 -23.99 23.56 20.05
C ARG A 241 -22.65 23.39 19.43
N LEU A 242 -21.59 23.19 20.22
CA LEU A 242 -20.20 23.21 19.77
C LEU A 242 -19.38 22.14 20.46
N VAL A 243 -18.56 21.46 19.67
CA VAL A 243 -17.55 20.50 20.11
C VAL A 243 -16.19 20.94 19.56
N TRP A 244 -15.17 20.94 20.41
CA TRP A 244 -13.79 21.18 19.99
C TRP A 244 -13.13 19.88 19.55
N ALA A 245 -12.60 19.83 18.33
CA ALA A 245 -11.98 18.64 17.78
C ALA A 245 -10.75 18.97 16.93
N ASP A 246 -9.81 18.04 16.86
CA ASP A 246 -8.74 18.12 15.86
C ASP A 246 -9.33 17.91 14.47
N TRP A 247 -9.05 18.83 13.55
CA TRP A 247 -9.52 18.77 12.16
C TRP A 247 -8.44 19.27 11.22
N PRO A 248 -8.25 18.64 10.02
CA PRO A 248 -7.14 18.99 9.13
C PRO A 248 -7.26 20.39 8.50
N ASN A 249 -8.45 20.86 8.23
CA ASN A 249 -8.67 22.19 7.65
C ASN A 249 -8.70 23.26 8.77
N LYS A 250 -7.78 24.21 8.67
CA LYS A 250 -7.62 25.31 9.64
C LYS A 250 -7.96 26.69 9.05
N GLU A 251 -8.30 26.76 7.77
CA GLU A 251 -8.59 28.01 7.09
C GLU A 251 -10.06 28.41 7.28
N GLY A 252 -10.29 29.66 7.69
CA GLY A 252 -11.62 30.22 7.84
C GLY A 252 -12.48 29.63 8.99
N VAL A 253 -11.85 28.94 9.95
CA VAL A 253 -12.50 28.33 11.12
C VAL A 253 -12.02 28.96 12.43
N VAL A 254 -12.74 28.68 13.51
CA VAL A 254 -12.36 29.16 14.87
C VAL A 254 -11.49 28.08 15.54
N ILE A 255 -10.31 28.50 16.00
CA ILE A 255 -9.32 27.62 16.61
C ILE A 255 -9.08 28.06 18.07
N ASN A 256 -9.06 27.10 19.00
CA ASN A 256 -8.75 27.39 20.41
C ASN A 256 -7.22 27.35 20.67
N GLU A 257 -6.83 27.60 21.92
CA GLU A 257 -5.43 27.61 22.36
C GLU A 257 -4.73 26.24 22.20
N LEU A 258 -5.49 25.14 22.15
CA LEU A 258 -4.98 23.80 21.95
C LEU A 258 -4.86 23.42 20.46
N GLY A 259 -5.20 24.35 19.55
CA GLY A 259 -5.19 24.11 18.11
C GLY A 259 -6.40 23.30 17.59
N GLN A 260 -7.43 23.11 18.42
CA GLN A 260 -8.65 22.42 18.05
C GLN A 260 -9.62 23.37 17.35
N VAL A 261 -10.45 22.81 16.48
CA VAL A 261 -11.43 23.53 15.67
C VAL A 261 -12.82 23.42 16.29
N ALA A 262 -13.56 24.53 16.30
CA ALA A 262 -14.96 24.56 16.71
C ALA A 262 -15.83 23.85 15.69
N CYS A 263 -16.49 22.76 16.09
CA CYS A 263 -17.30 21.92 15.22
C CYS A 263 -18.77 21.90 15.63
N LYS A 264 -19.65 21.87 14.62
CA LYS A 264 -21.08 21.66 14.80
C LYS A 264 -21.37 20.16 14.90
N VAL A 265 -22.23 19.77 15.84
CA VAL A 265 -22.78 18.41 15.93
C VAL A 265 -23.98 18.30 14.99
N TYR A 266 -23.84 17.47 13.95
CA TYR A 266 -24.91 17.22 12.97
C TYR A 266 -25.85 16.10 13.39
N LYS A 267 -25.29 15.07 14.02
CA LYS A 267 -26.03 13.88 14.45
C LYS A 267 -25.29 13.18 15.58
N THR A 268 -26.07 12.60 16.49
CA THR A 268 -25.57 11.69 17.52
C THR A 268 -26.24 10.33 17.33
N LEU A 269 -25.46 9.25 17.33
CA LEU A 269 -25.96 7.88 17.21
C LEU A 269 -25.14 6.95 18.11
N PRO A 270 -25.68 5.79 18.47
CA PRO A 270 -24.89 4.79 19.19
C PRO A 270 -23.69 4.33 18.35
N ALA A 271 -22.51 4.29 18.96
CA ALA A 271 -21.30 3.85 18.27
C ALA A 271 -21.43 2.43 17.69
N ARG A 272 -22.07 1.50 18.42
CA ARG A 272 -22.33 0.14 17.93
C ARG A 272 -23.24 0.09 16.71
N LYS A 273 -24.19 1.02 16.58
CA LYS A 273 -25.04 1.12 15.39
C LYS A 273 -24.21 1.47 14.17
N LEU A 274 -23.32 2.45 14.29
CA LEU A 274 -22.40 2.82 13.21
C LEU A 274 -21.44 1.67 12.90
N TRP A 275 -20.90 1.02 13.92
CA TRP A 275 -20.06 -0.16 13.77
C TRP A 275 -20.75 -1.28 12.98
N ASN A 276 -21.99 -1.59 13.29
CA ASN A 276 -22.76 -2.61 12.57
C ASN A 276 -23.00 -2.23 11.10
N VAL A 277 -23.23 -0.95 10.80
CA VAL A 277 -23.33 -0.46 9.40
C VAL A 277 -22.02 -0.68 8.65
N ILE A 278 -20.89 -0.36 9.26
CA ILE A 278 -19.57 -0.57 8.69
C ILE A 278 -19.33 -2.06 8.46
N MET A 279 -19.53 -2.88 9.48
CA MET A 279 -19.27 -4.32 9.42
C MET A 279 -20.16 -5.03 8.41
N THR A 280 -21.42 -4.66 8.29
CA THR A 280 -22.32 -5.18 7.26
C THR A 280 -21.79 -4.87 5.87
N SER A 281 -21.38 -3.64 5.62
CA SER A 281 -20.84 -3.25 4.31
C SER A 281 -19.54 -3.99 3.99
N THR A 282 -18.64 -4.04 4.93
CA THR A 282 -17.34 -4.71 4.75
C THR A 282 -17.48 -6.22 4.59
N TYR A 283 -18.40 -6.84 5.33
CA TYR A 283 -18.71 -8.26 5.22
C TYR A 283 -19.28 -8.62 3.85
N ASP A 284 -20.16 -7.79 3.29
CA ASP A 284 -20.84 -8.04 2.02
C ASP A 284 -20.03 -7.58 0.81
N TYR A 285 -19.27 -6.47 0.91
CA TYR A 285 -18.62 -5.79 -0.23
C TYR A 285 -17.10 -5.65 -0.11
N ALA A 286 -16.49 -6.14 0.96
CA ALA A 286 -15.06 -6.01 1.26
C ALA A 286 -14.56 -4.56 1.47
N GLU A 287 -15.42 -3.57 1.39
CA GLU A 287 -15.12 -2.14 1.60
C GLU A 287 -16.20 -1.49 2.48
N PRO A 288 -15.87 -0.44 3.22
CA PRO A 288 -14.56 0.22 3.32
C PRO A 288 -13.56 -0.56 4.17
N GLY A 289 -12.27 -0.34 3.90
CA GLY A 289 -11.19 -0.77 4.77
C GLY A 289 -11.02 0.17 5.97
N PHE A 290 -10.16 -0.22 6.91
CA PHE A 290 -9.80 0.58 8.08
C PHE A 290 -8.40 1.12 7.97
N ILE A 291 -8.24 2.41 8.23
CA ILE A 291 -6.97 3.04 8.56
C ILE A 291 -7.08 3.48 10.02
N LEU A 292 -6.24 2.89 10.87
CA LEU A 292 -6.20 3.22 12.30
C LEU A 292 -5.36 4.48 12.46
N ILE A 293 -5.99 5.61 12.18
CA ILE A 293 -5.31 6.88 11.91
C ILE A 293 -4.56 7.42 13.13
N ASP A 294 -5.03 7.17 14.33
CA ASP A 294 -4.33 7.55 15.56
C ASP A 294 -3.01 6.80 15.69
N LYS A 295 -3.03 5.49 15.38
CA LYS A 295 -1.81 4.66 15.38
C LYS A 295 -0.83 5.12 14.31
N VAL A 296 -1.32 5.42 13.13
CA VAL A 296 -0.50 5.95 12.02
C VAL A 296 0.22 7.22 12.43
N ASN A 297 -0.51 8.20 12.98
CA ASN A 297 0.09 9.48 13.40
C ASN A 297 0.95 9.34 14.67
N GLN A 298 0.56 8.50 15.62
CA GLN A 298 1.35 8.23 16.83
C GLN A 298 2.72 7.63 16.50
N MET A 299 2.77 6.72 15.53
CA MET A 299 3.98 6.01 15.12
C MET A 299 4.71 6.67 13.96
N ASN A 300 4.24 7.81 13.47
CA ASN A 300 4.87 8.52 12.37
C ASN A 300 6.23 9.10 12.80
N ASN A 301 7.28 8.76 12.05
CA ASN A 301 8.63 9.28 12.31
C ASN A 301 8.71 10.80 12.19
N ASN A 302 7.88 11.40 11.36
CA ASN A 302 7.76 12.85 11.18
C ASN A 302 6.61 13.47 12.01
N TRP A 303 6.28 12.89 13.14
CA TRP A 303 5.20 13.31 14.05
C TRP A 303 5.18 14.81 14.37
N PHE A 304 6.33 15.47 14.30
CA PHE A 304 6.55 16.86 14.66
C PHE A 304 6.26 17.87 13.54
N CYS A 305 6.13 17.43 12.30
CA CYS A 305 5.99 18.33 11.14
C CYS A 305 4.94 17.93 10.11
N GLU A 306 4.27 16.82 10.31
CA GLU A 306 3.22 16.37 9.37
C GLU A 306 2.05 15.70 10.10
N GLU A 307 0.90 15.71 9.46
CA GLU A 307 -0.30 14.98 9.85
C GLU A 307 -0.76 14.13 8.67
N ILE A 308 -0.97 12.85 8.93
CA ILE A 308 -1.38 11.89 7.90
C ILE A 308 -2.89 11.70 7.97
N ARG A 309 -3.56 11.81 6.81
CA ARG A 309 -5.00 11.69 6.66
C ARG A 309 -5.39 10.76 5.51
N ALA A 310 -4.44 10.31 4.70
CA ALA A 310 -4.68 9.44 3.57
C ALA A 310 -3.49 8.51 3.32
N THR A 311 -3.72 7.52 2.48
CA THR A 311 -2.70 6.59 2.01
C THR A 311 -2.72 6.51 0.49
N ASN A 312 -1.71 5.86 -0.10
CA ASN A 312 -1.76 5.41 -1.48
C ASN A 312 -2.90 4.38 -1.69
N PRO A 313 -3.23 4.01 -2.93
CA PRO A 313 -4.36 3.11 -3.20
C PRO A 313 -4.35 1.77 -2.47
N CYS A 314 -3.18 1.18 -2.24
CA CYS A 314 -3.05 -0.12 -1.58
C CYS A 314 -2.86 -0.05 -0.06
N GLY A 315 -2.75 1.14 0.51
CA GLY A 315 -2.75 1.39 1.95
C GLY A 315 -1.41 1.21 2.66
N GLU A 316 -0.34 0.78 1.97
CA GLU A 316 0.98 0.58 2.58
C GLU A 316 1.77 1.88 2.82
N GLN A 317 1.34 2.98 2.19
CA GLN A 317 2.00 4.28 2.28
C GLN A 317 1.08 5.37 2.83
N PRO A 318 0.97 5.48 4.15
CA PRO A 318 0.40 6.67 4.77
C PRO A 318 1.32 7.86 4.55
N LEU A 319 0.81 8.90 3.91
CA LEU A 319 1.60 10.04 3.47
C LEU A 319 0.93 11.37 3.84
N PRO A 320 1.73 12.41 4.12
CA PRO A 320 1.21 13.77 4.30
C PRO A 320 0.76 14.39 2.97
N PRO A 321 0.13 15.57 3.00
CA PRO A 321 -0.20 16.29 1.78
C PRO A 321 1.00 16.46 0.85
N TYR A 322 0.82 16.14 -0.43
CA TYR A 322 1.86 16.08 -1.47
C TYR A 322 2.97 15.06 -1.20
N GLY A 323 2.77 14.17 -0.24
CA GLY A 323 3.70 13.11 0.07
C GLY A 323 3.86 12.14 -1.10
N ALA A 324 5.06 11.63 -1.24
CA ALA A 324 5.44 10.63 -2.22
C ALA A 324 6.45 9.66 -1.62
N CYS A 325 6.41 8.43 -2.09
CA CYS A 325 7.34 7.40 -1.66
C CYS A 325 7.73 6.49 -2.83
N LEU A 326 8.96 6.03 -2.78
CA LEU A 326 9.48 5.02 -3.69
C LEU A 326 9.48 3.66 -3.00
N LEU A 327 9.23 2.61 -3.77
CA LEU A 327 9.09 1.26 -3.27
C LEU A 327 10.18 0.33 -3.81
N GLY A 328 10.48 -0.68 -3.03
CA GLY A 328 11.32 -1.80 -3.42
C GLY A 328 11.03 -2.99 -2.51
N SER A 329 11.23 -4.20 -3.02
CA SER A 329 10.95 -5.42 -2.27
C SER A 329 12.11 -6.38 -2.36
N VAL A 330 12.47 -6.98 -1.23
CA VAL A 330 13.47 -8.04 -1.19
C VAL A 330 12.76 -9.38 -1.34
N ASN A 331 13.16 -10.16 -2.32
CA ASN A 331 12.63 -11.50 -2.52
C ASN A 331 13.23 -12.46 -1.48
N LEU A 332 12.46 -12.79 -0.45
CA LEU A 332 12.90 -13.61 0.67
C LEU A 332 13.28 -15.03 0.24
N THR A 333 12.67 -15.57 -0.82
CA THR A 333 12.95 -16.92 -1.31
C THR A 333 14.40 -17.10 -1.72
N THR A 334 15.06 -16.03 -2.12
CA THR A 334 16.47 -16.02 -2.55
C THR A 334 17.42 -16.48 -1.44
N PHE A 335 17.06 -16.31 -0.18
CA PHE A 335 17.93 -16.54 0.98
C PHE A 335 17.67 -17.87 1.69
N VAL A 336 16.76 -18.70 1.18
CA VAL A 336 16.52 -20.03 1.73
C VAL A 336 17.61 -20.98 1.26
N ARG A 337 18.24 -21.67 2.19
CA ARG A 337 19.24 -22.70 1.94
C ARG A 337 18.68 -24.07 2.34
N ASP A 338 19.01 -25.09 1.58
CA ASP A 338 18.52 -26.47 1.78
C ASP A 338 16.99 -26.55 1.96
N PRO A 339 16.18 -25.97 1.04
CA PRO A 339 14.73 -25.89 1.19
C PRO A 339 14.09 -27.28 1.33
N PHE A 340 13.01 -27.35 2.06
CA PHE A 340 12.20 -28.55 2.30
C PHE A 340 12.91 -29.68 3.09
N THR A 341 14.08 -29.41 3.64
CA THR A 341 14.85 -30.37 4.45
C THR A 341 14.86 -29.97 5.92
N GLU A 342 15.32 -30.89 6.79
CA GLU A 342 15.51 -30.60 8.22
C GLU A 342 16.58 -29.54 8.47
N GLN A 343 17.49 -29.33 7.50
CA GLN A 343 18.57 -28.34 7.55
C GLN A 343 18.17 -27.02 6.90
N ALA A 344 16.91 -26.86 6.48
CA ALA A 344 16.43 -25.63 5.88
C ALA A 344 16.70 -24.43 6.78
N ALA A 345 17.34 -23.41 6.24
CA ALA A 345 17.73 -22.22 6.98
C ALA A 345 17.67 -20.96 6.10
N PHE A 346 17.53 -19.82 6.75
CA PHE A 346 17.55 -18.52 6.11
C PHE A 346 18.95 -17.90 6.21
N ASP A 347 19.50 -17.45 5.09
CA ASP A 347 20.83 -16.85 5.02
C ASP A 347 20.79 -15.37 5.43
N TRP A 348 20.87 -15.12 6.72
CA TRP A 348 20.80 -13.77 7.29
C TRP A 348 21.92 -12.84 6.82
N PRO A 349 23.20 -13.29 6.75
CA PRO A 349 24.26 -12.41 6.22
C PRO A 349 24.03 -11.96 4.79
N ALA A 350 23.59 -12.83 3.90
CA ALA A 350 23.26 -12.48 2.51
C ALA A 350 22.08 -11.52 2.45
N PHE A 351 21.06 -11.75 3.26
CA PHE A 351 19.89 -10.85 3.37
C PHE A 351 20.31 -9.44 3.80
N ARG A 352 21.10 -9.31 4.86
CA ARG A 352 21.60 -8.01 5.33
C ARG A 352 22.41 -7.29 4.26
N LYS A 353 23.27 -8.01 3.54
CA LYS A 353 24.07 -7.43 2.46
C LYS A 353 23.19 -6.87 1.34
N VAL A 354 22.18 -7.59 0.91
CA VAL A 354 21.24 -7.12 -0.11
C VAL A 354 20.46 -5.92 0.40
N VAL A 355 19.94 -5.95 1.63
CA VAL A 355 19.19 -4.83 2.22
C VAL A 355 20.03 -3.55 2.28
N ALA A 356 21.30 -3.65 2.71
CA ALA A 356 22.18 -2.49 2.79
C ALA A 356 22.43 -1.84 1.42
N ILE A 357 22.77 -2.64 0.42
CA ILE A 357 23.02 -2.15 -0.95
C ILE A 357 21.72 -1.60 -1.55
N PHE A 358 20.61 -2.30 -1.38
CA PHE A 358 19.31 -1.88 -1.90
C PHE A 358 18.82 -0.58 -1.27
N THR A 359 19.07 -0.37 0.00
CA THR A 359 18.77 0.90 0.69
C THR A 359 19.48 2.07 0.01
N ARG A 360 20.75 1.90 -0.33
CA ARG A 360 21.50 2.90 -1.10
C ARG A 360 20.92 3.13 -2.50
N MET A 361 20.55 2.05 -3.18
CA MET A 361 19.91 2.13 -4.50
C MET A 361 18.59 2.93 -4.44
N LEU A 362 17.74 2.63 -3.48
CA LEU A 362 16.45 3.32 -3.31
C LEU A 362 16.64 4.80 -2.93
N ASP A 363 17.67 5.12 -2.17
CA ASP A 363 18.00 6.52 -1.90
C ASP A 363 18.32 7.28 -3.19
N ASN A 364 19.00 6.66 -4.14
CA ASN A 364 19.28 7.25 -5.45
C ASN A 364 18.04 7.43 -6.33
N VAL A 365 16.98 6.68 -6.11
CA VAL A 365 15.70 6.87 -6.83
C VAL A 365 15.08 8.22 -6.53
N VAL A 366 15.32 8.80 -5.37
CA VAL A 366 14.87 10.17 -5.03
C VAL A 366 15.35 11.19 -6.07
N GLU A 367 16.57 11.03 -6.58
CA GLU A 367 17.16 11.95 -7.55
C GLU A 367 16.56 11.84 -8.96
N ILE A 368 15.95 10.70 -9.29
CA ILE A 368 15.35 10.42 -10.61
C ILE A 368 13.82 10.26 -10.54
N ASN A 369 13.16 10.91 -9.60
CA ASN A 369 11.74 10.69 -9.31
C ASN A 369 10.79 11.08 -10.44
N GLN A 370 11.07 12.11 -11.21
CA GLN A 370 10.22 12.63 -12.30
C GLN A 370 8.77 12.90 -11.90
N LEU A 371 8.54 13.30 -10.65
CA LEU A 371 7.21 13.70 -10.17
C LEU A 371 6.73 14.97 -10.90
N PRO A 372 5.46 15.03 -11.30
CA PRO A 372 4.97 16.14 -12.15
C PRO A 372 4.77 17.45 -11.40
N LEU A 373 4.49 17.43 -10.07
CA LEU A 373 4.18 18.63 -9.31
C LEU A 373 5.39 19.11 -8.50
N ALA A 374 5.63 20.43 -8.51
CA ALA A 374 6.72 21.03 -7.73
C ALA A 374 6.64 20.70 -6.25
N LYS A 375 5.45 20.76 -5.65
CA LYS A 375 5.23 20.43 -4.24
C LYS A 375 5.53 18.97 -3.90
N GLN A 376 5.29 18.05 -4.82
CA GLN A 376 5.68 16.64 -4.65
C GLN A 376 7.20 16.50 -4.65
N ARG A 377 7.89 17.16 -5.56
CA ARG A 377 9.36 17.15 -5.64
C ARG A 377 10.00 17.76 -4.40
N GLU A 378 9.44 18.85 -3.89
CA GLU A 378 9.89 19.48 -2.63
C GLU A 378 9.76 18.53 -1.44
N GLU A 379 8.62 17.86 -1.31
CA GLU A 379 8.35 16.89 -0.24
C GLU A 379 9.33 15.70 -0.28
N ILE A 380 9.47 15.06 -1.42
CA ILE A 380 10.34 13.89 -1.52
C ILE A 380 11.82 14.26 -1.31
N THR A 381 12.23 15.43 -1.76
CA THR A 381 13.60 15.93 -1.56
C THR A 381 13.88 16.26 -0.09
N ALA A 382 12.93 16.91 0.60
CA ALA A 382 13.09 17.31 2.00
C ALA A 382 13.17 16.12 2.94
N LYS A 383 12.41 15.07 2.69
CA LYS A 383 12.24 13.93 3.60
C LYS A 383 12.90 12.65 3.11
N ARG A 384 13.16 12.51 1.83
CA ARG A 384 13.78 11.33 1.20
C ARG A 384 13.15 10.00 1.62
N ARG A 385 11.83 9.97 1.74
CA ARG A 385 11.04 8.85 2.26
C ARG A 385 11.17 7.61 1.37
N HIS A 386 11.61 6.49 1.95
CA HIS A 386 11.69 5.19 1.29
C HIS A 386 10.55 4.26 1.72
N GLY A 387 10.29 3.23 0.92
CA GLY A 387 9.32 2.19 1.21
C GLY A 387 9.88 0.81 0.83
N MET A 388 10.96 0.38 1.47
CA MET A 388 11.49 -0.96 1.30
C MET A 388 10.68 -1.99 2.09
N GLY A 389 10.27 -3.06 1.44
CA GLY A 389 9.65 -4.20 2.07
C GLY A 389 10.23 -5.50 1.56
N PHE A 390 9.45 -6.54 1.66
CA PHE A 390 9.79 -7.86 1.13
C PHE A 390 8.60 -8.46 0.38
N LEU A 391 8.88 -9.46 -0.42
CA LEU A 391 7.89 -10.35 -1.03
C LEU A 391 8.29 -11.80 -0.79
N GLY A 392 7.37 -12.71 -1.01
CA GLY A 392 7.64 -14.13 -0.90
C GLY A 392 7.69 -14.66 0.53
N LEU A 393 7.05 -13.99 1.50
CA LEU A 393 7.03 -14.49 2.88
C LEU A 393 6.37 -15.87 2.97
N GLY A 394 5.19 -16.05 2.39
CA GLY A 394 4.49 -17.33 2.39
C GLY A 394 5.31 -18.43 1.73
N SER A 395 5.87 -18.17 0.56
CA SER A 395 6.77 -19.11 -0.15
C SER A 395 8.00 -19.49 0.70
N THR A 396 8.61 -18.50 1.33
CA THR A 396 9.79 -18.69 2.19
C THR A 396 9.48 -19.57 3.40
N LEU A 397 8.36 -19.31 4.07
CA LEU A 397 7.91 -20.11 5.21
C LEU A 397 7.69 -21.57 4.81
N THR A 398 7.02 -21.81 3.69
CA THR A 398 6.81 -23.17 3.16
C THR A 398 8.14 -23.86 2.87
N MET A 399 9.08 -23.17 2.24
CA MET A 399 10.43 -23.71 1.96
C MET A 399 11.23 -24.01 3.22
N LEU A 400 10.97 -23.29 4.32
CA LEU A 400 11.53 -23.54 5.65
C LEU A 400 10.74 -24.57 6.47
N ARG A 401 9.70 -25.18 5.89
CA ARG A 401 8.79 -26.13 6.53
C ARG A 401 8.00 -25.53 7.70
N ILE A 402 7.65 -24.26 7.60
CA ILE A 402 6.90 -23.51 8.62
C ILE A 402 5.49 -23.19 8.07
N LYS A 403 4.47 -23.54 8.82
CA LYS A 403 3.07 -23.17 8.46
C LYS A 403 2.83 -21.69 8.71
N TYR A 404 2.35 -20.99 7.72
CA TYR A 404 1.90 -19.62 7.84
C TYR A 404 0.77 -19.51 8.89
N GLY A 405 0.86 -18.53 9.80
CA GLY A 405 -0.09 -18.34 10.90
C GLY A 405 0.29 -19.09 12.20
N SER A 406 1.30 -19.98 12.16
CA SER A 406 1.84 -20.64 13.35
C SER A 406 2.70 -19.69 14.20
N ALA A 407 2.94 -20.04 15.45
CA ALA A 407 3.84 -19.28 16.32
C ALA A 407 5.25 -19.13 15.74
N ALA A 408 5.77 -20.18 15.08
CA ALA A 408 7.07 -20.14 14.41
C ALA A 408 7.07 -19.15 13.23
N SER A 409 5.99 -19.07 12.47
CA SER A 409 5.86 -18.12 11.36
C SER A 409 5.78 -16.67 11.86
N VAL A 410 5.10 -16.42 12.96
CA VAL A 410 5.05 -15.10 13.60
C VAL A 410 6.44 -14.67 14.07
N ALA A 411 7.18 -15.58 14.72
CA ALA A 411 8.55 -15.32 15.16
C ALA A 411 9.51 -15.03 14.00
N PHE A 412 9.42 -15.79 12.91
CA PHE A 412 10.23 -15.54 11.71
C PHE A 412 9.88 -14.19 11.06
N THR A 413 8.61 -13.86 10.97
CA THR A 413 8.15 -12.59 10.39
C THR A 413 8.65 -11.41 11.19
N GLU A 414 8.61 -11.48 12.52
CA GLU A 414 9.18 -10.44 13.39
C GLU A 414 10.69 -10.32 13.18
N GLN A 415 11.41 -11.43 13.13
CA GLN A 415 12.86 -11.44 12.95
C GLN A 415 13.28 -10.84 11.61
N VAL A 416 12.67 -11.25 10.51
CA VAL A 416 13.03 -10.73 9.18
C VAL A 416 12.71 -9.24 9.06
N SER A 417 11.62 -8.80 9.65
CA SER A 417 11.22 -7.39 9.66
C SER A 417 12.16 -6.54 10.52
N GLN A 418 12.60 -7.05 11.67
CA GLN A 418 13.59 -6.40 12.53
C GLN A 418 14.95 -6.29 11.84
N GLU A 419 15.43 -7.35 11.20
CA GLU A 419 16.68 -7.34 10.47
C GLU A 419 16.68 -6.36 9.29
N LEU A 420 15.56 -6.27 8.57
CA LEU A 420 15.35 -5.27 7.52
C LEU A 420 15.45 -3.85 8.10
N ALA A 421 14.78 -3.58 9.20
CA ALA A 421 14.76 -2.28 9.86
C ALA A 421 16.15 -1.89 10.38
N MET A 422 16.80 -2.76 11.15
CA MET A 422 18.10 -2.47 11.74
C MET A 422 19.16 -2.23 10.68
N THR A 423 19.21 -3.07 9.64
CA THR A 423 20.15 -2.91 8.52
C THR A 423 19.88 -1.60 7.77
N GLY A 424 18.61 -1.27 7.53
CA GLY A 424 18.22 -0.04 6.84
C GLY A 424 18.62 1.22 7.60
N TRP A 425 18.42 1.25 8.91
CA TRP A 425 18.80 2.42 9.74
C TRP A 425 20.31 2.56 9.93
N GLN A 426 21.03 1.45 10.00
CA GLN A 426 22.51 1.47 9.96
C GLN A 426 23.02 2.07 8.65
N GLU A 427 22.43 1.69 7.52
CA GLU A 427 22.78 2.23 6.21
C GLU A 427 22.35 3.70 6.08
N SER A 428 21.21 4.10 6.69
CA SER A 428 20.79 5.51 6.76
C SER A 428 21.83 6.39 7.43
N LEU A 429 22.39 5.95 8.54
CA LEU A 429 23.46 6.66 9.23
C LEU A 429 24.72 6.76 8.37
N ARG A 430 25.14 5.66 7.73
CA ARG A 430 26.29 5.63 6.84
C ARG A 430 26.14 6.59 5.67
N LEU A 431 24.99 6.56 4.99
CA LEU A 431 24.68 7.46 3.89
C LEU A 431 24.61 8.93 4.32
N ALA A 432 24.07 9.19 5.50
CA ALA A 432 24.04 10.55 6.05
C ALA A 432 25.43 11.10 6.34
N LYS A 433 26.33 10.27 6.86
CA LYS A 433 27.74 10.65 7.06
C LYS A 433 28.48 10.91 5.74
N GLU A 434 28.16 10.15 4.70
CA GLU A 434 28.78 10.24 3.38
C GLU A 434 28.20 11.37 2.52
N LYS A 435 26.86 11.48 2.47
CA LYS A 435 26.12 12.34 1.53
C LYS A 435 25.35 13.48 2.20
N GLY A 436 25.32 13.53 3.52
CA GLY A 436 24.49 14.42 4.33
C GLY A 436 23.13 13.80 4.70
N PRO A 437 22.53 14.28 5.79
CA PRO A 437 21.18 13.85 6.19
C PRO A 437 20.12 14.41 5.26
N ALA A 438 18.89 13.90 5.36
CA ALA A 438 17.74 14.51 4.71
C ALA A 438 17.60 15.98 5.16
N PRO A 439 17.24 16.90 4.27
CA PRO A 439 17.16 18.34 4.61
C PRO A 439 16.32 18.66 5.84
N ILE A 440 15.21 17.93 6.05
CA ILE A 440 14.34 18.11 7.21
C ILE A 440 15.05 17.89 8.55
N MET A 441 16.12 17.10 8.58
CA MET A 441 16.88 16.76 9.79
C MET A 441 17.65 17.97 10.35
N GLU A 442 18.09 18.86 9.49
CA GLU A 442 18.81 20.09 9.89
C GLU A 442 17.89 21.29 10.09
N GLN A 443 16.62 21.17 9.74
CA GLN A 443 15.62 22.21 9.96
C GLN A 443 15.29 22.33 11.45
N GLU A 444 15.18 23.56 11.93
CA GLU A 444 14.74 23.84 13.31
C GLU A 444 13.21 23.97 13.38
N PHE A 445 12.63 23.38 14.42
CA PHE A 445 11.20 23.42 14.70
C PHE A 445 10.96 24.04 16.07
N GLU A 446 10.01 24.95 16.15
CA GLU A 446 9.58 25.53 17.40
C GLU A 446 8.69 24.53 18.16
N VAL A 447 9.03 24.27 19.41
CA VAL A 447 8.29 23.33 20.26
C VAL A 447 6.93 23.93 20.63
N THR A 448 5.87 23.25 20.26
CA THR A 448 4.48 23.63 20.52
C THR A 448 3.91 22.91 21.74
N GLY A 449 2.80 23.44 22.28
CA GLY A 449 2.07 22.76 23.35
C GLY A 449 1.55 21.38 22.94
N LYS A 450 1.16 21.21 21.66
CA LYS A 450 0.77 19.93 21.08
C LYS A 450 1.93 18.91 21.12
N MET A 451 3.12 19.34 20.75
CA MET A 451 4.31 18.47 20.78
C MET A 451 4.63 17.99 22.20
N LEU A 452 4.59 18.87 23.19
CA LEU A 452 4.82 18.52 24.59
C LEU A 452 3.75 17.59 25.15
N ARG A 453 2.50 17.74 24.70
CA ARG A 453 1.41 16.83 25.07
C ARG A 453 1.58 15.44 24.45
N LEU A 454 2.00 15.37 23.18
CA LEU A 454 2.24 14.10 22.48
C LEU A 454 3.51 13.39 22.97
N ARG A 455 4.50 14.14 23.43
CA ARG A 455 5.80 13.62 23.89
C ARG A 455 6.18 14.29 25.22
N PRO A 456 5.50 13.89 26.33
CA PRO A 456 5.77 14.49 27.64
C PRO A 456 7.21 14.29 28.13
N GLU A 457 7.91 13.28 27.63
CA GLU A 457 9.34 13.06 27.91
C GLU A 457 10.23 14.22 27.46
N MET A 458 9.81 15.02 26.49
CA MET A 458 10.55 16.21 26.08
C MET A 458 10.70 17.21 27.24
N ALA A 459 9.64 17.42 28.00
CA ALA A 459 9.65 18.28 29.18
C ALA A 459 10.58 17.73 30.28
N ALA A 460 10.57 16.40 30.47
CA ALA A 460 11.47 15.71 31.39
C ALA A 460 12.95 15.88 30.99
N ASP A 461 13.22 15.94 29.69
CA ASP A 461 14.56 16.20 29.12
C ASP A 461 14.95 17.71 29.13
N GLY A 462 14.12 18.59 29.69
CA GLY A 462 14.36 20.00 29.81
C GLY A 462 13.96 20.86 28.60
N ILE A 463 13.24 20.30 27.65
CA ILE A 463 12.72 21.01 26.46
C ILE A 463 11.44 21.76 26.86
N LYS A 464 11.40 23.05 26.52
CA LYS A 464 10.30 23.95 26.89
C LYS A 464 9.53 24.43 25.67
N LEU A 465 8.31 24.89 25.92
CA LEU A 465 7.49 25.59 24.93
C LEU A 465 8.28 26.73 24.31
N GLY A 466 8.31 26.82 22.98
CA GLY A 466 9.01 27.85 22.22
C GLY A 466 10.48 27.56 21.95
N ASP A 467 11.07 26.53 22.55
CA ASP A 467 12.42 26.10 22.21
C ASP A 467 12.53 25.71 20.77
N LYS A 468 13.69 25.92 20.17
CA LYS A 468 13.98 25.47 18.80
C LYS A 468 14.80 24.19 18.84
N VAL A 469 14.24 23.12 18.23
CA VAL A 469 14.85 21.80 18.20
C VAL A 469 15.00 21.34 16.76
N LYS A 470 16.16 20.81 16.40
CA LYS A 470 16.40 20.28 15.05
C LYS A 470 15.58 19.02 14.79
N GLY A 471 15.16 18.86 13.54
CA GLY A 471 14.40 17.71 13.08
C GLY A 471 15.06 16.38 13.40
N LYS A 472 16.39 16.27 13.31
CA LYS A 472 17.14 15.05 13.65
C LYS A 472 16.96 14.60 15.11
N VAL A 473 16.84 15.53 16.03
CA VAL A 473 16.60 15.22 17.45
C VAL A 473 15.16 14.77 17.66
N LEU A 474 14.20 15.50 17.09
CA LEU A 474 12.77 15.16 17.18
C LEU A 474 12.48 13.81 16.53
N HIS A 475 13.13 13.52 15.41
CA HIS A 475 13.02 12.25 14.69
C HIS A 475 13.64 11.08 15.47
N ALA A 476 14.91 11.17 15.84
CA ALA A 476 15.63 10.05 16.42
C ALA A 476 15.25 9.77 17.88
N ARG A 477 15.04 10.79 18.70
CA ARG A 477 14.79 10.62 20.14
C ARG A 477 13.32 10.52 20.51
N TYR A 478 12.43 11.17 19.74
CA TYR A 478 11.03 11.35 20.15
C TYR A 478 10.03 10.69 19.22
N SER A 479 10.45 10.11 18.10
CA SER A 479 9.61 9.18 17.36
C SER A 479 9.40 7.88 18.15
N ARG A 480 8.16 7.43 18.29
CA ARG A 480 7.85 6.16 18.98
C ARG A 480 8.50 4.96 18.31
N TYR A 481 8.54 4.96 16.98
CA TYR A 481 9.23 3.92 16.21
C TYR A 481 10.74 3.92 16.49
N MET A 482 11.39 5.09 16.44
CA MET A 482 12.84 5.18 16.72
C MET A 482 13.19 4.84 18.17
N GLN A 483 12.28 5.06 19.11
CA GLN A 483 12.44 4.61 20.49
C GLN A 483 12.46 3.07 20.59
N GLN A 484 11.67 2.35 19.76
CA GLN A 484 11.76 0.90 19.65
C GLN A 484 13.10 0.44 19.03
N VAL A 485 13.57 1.12 18.00
CA VAL A 485 14.92 0.87 17.42
C VAL A 485 16.00 1.06 18.47
N ALA A 486 15.89 2.08 19.34
CA ALA A 486 16.81 2.34 20.43
C ALA A 486 16.85 1.23 21.51
N GLU A 487 15.78 0.48 21.69
CA GLU A 487 15.76 -0.69 22.59
C GLU A 487 16.73 -1.78 22.11
N VAL A 488 16.91 -1.91 20.79
CA VAL A 488 17.80 -2.89 20.17
C VAL A 488 19.22 -2.35 20.02
N ASP A 489 19.37 -1.12 19.55
CA ASP A 489 20.66 -0.48 19.33
C ASP A 489 20.63 1.00 19.76
N PRO A 490 20.82 1.27 21.05
CA PRO A 490 20.79 2.65 21.57
C PRO A 490 21.90 3.53 21.01
N ALA A 491 23.08 2.97 20.69
CA ALA A 491 24.19 3.70 20.11
C ALA A 491 23.88 4.23 18.71
N LEU A 492 23.23 3.41 17.88
CA LEU A 492 22.77 3.79 16.54
C LEU A 492 21.84 5.00 16.60
N VAL A 493 20.83 4.95 17.46
CA VAL A 493 19.85 6.03 17.59
C VAL A 493 20.47 7.31 18.17
N ALA A 494 21.40 7.19 19.12
CA ALA A 494 22.16 8.33 19.61
C ALA A 494 22.96 9.04 18.51
N GLU A 495 23.61 8.29 17.62
CA GLU A 495 24.32 8.87 16.47
C GLU A 495 23.36 9.47 15.44
N LEU A 496 22.21 8.84 15.19
CA LEU A 496 21.16 9.41 14.32
C LEU A 496 20.61 10.74 14.86
N ALA A 497 20.55 10.92 16.17
CA ALA A 497 20.18 12.19 16.78
C ALA A 497 21.23 13.30 16.56
N GLU A 498 22.49 12.94 16.45
CA GLU A 498 23.59 13.88 16.21
C GLU A 498 23.79 14.22 14.73
N VAL A 499 23.77 13.22 13.87
CA VAL A 499 24.04 13.34 12.43
C VAL A 499 22.76 13.63 11.64
N GLY A 500 21.66 13.01 12.01
CA GLY A 500 20.43 12.92 11.22
C GLY A 500 20.44 11.71 10.27
N GLY A 501 19.28 11.09 10.05
CA GLY A 501 19.15 10.04 9.08
C GLY A 501 19.20 10.56 7.63
N ARG A 502 19.62 9.72 6.70
CA ARG A 502 19.58 10.04 5.25
C ARG A 502 18.16 10.19 4.73
N PHE A 503 17.21 9.50 5.36
CA PHE A 503 15.79 9.50 5.03
C PHE A 503 14.95 9.44 6.32
N THR A 504 13.70 9.85 6.24
CA THR A 504 12.81 9.88 7.42
C THR A 504 12.09 8.58 7.65
N HIS A 505 11.85 7.81 6.57
CA HIS A 505 11.18 6.50 6.58
C HIS A 505 11.97 5.53 5.71
N HIS A 506 12.02 4.27 6.14
CA HIS A 506 12.75 3.23 5.44
C HIS A 506 11.83 2.18 4.81
N SER A 507 10.77 1.75 5.50
CA SER A 507 10.11 0.50 5.19
C SER A 507 8.60 0.59 5.02
N SER A 508 8.10 -0.29 4.14
CA SER A 508 6.69 -0.48 3.81
C SER A 508 6.54 -1.84 3.14
N ILE A 509 5.42 -2.54 3.34
CA ILE A 509 5.19 -3.79 2.62
C ILE A 509 4.08 -3.58 1.60
N ALA A 510 4.48 -3.53 0.33
CA ALA A 510 3.60 -3.38 -0.82
C ALA A 510 2.98 -4.74 -1.23
N PRO A 511 1.87 -4.73 -2.00
CA PRO A 511 1.24 -5.97 -2.48
C PRO A 511 2.13 -6.78 -3.42
N THR A 512 2.97 -6.16 -4.22
CA THR A 512 3.94 -6.76 -5.16
C THR A 512 3.36 -7.73 -6.20
N GLY A 513 2.06 -7.61 -6.54
CA GLY A 513 1.38 -8.58 -7.39
C GLY A 513 2.10 -8.88 -8.70
N THR A 514 2.40 -7.86 -9.49
CA THR A 514 3.02 -8.00 -10.81
C THR A 514 4.51 -8.36 -10.72
N ILE A 515 5.27 -7.71 -9.83
CA ILE A 515 6.71 -8.01 -9.69
C ILE A 515 6.97 -9.39 -9.09
N SER A 516 6.09 -9.88 -8.22
CA SER A 516 6.18 -11.25 -7.70
C SER A 516 5.95 -12.28 -8.80
N LEU A 517 4.90 -12.11 -9.60
CA LEU A 517 4.58 -13.01 -10.70
C LEU A 517 5.69 -13.05 -11.75
N SER A 518 6.30 -11.91 -12.07
CA SER A 518 7.35 -11.81 -13.09
C SER A 518 8.75 -12.08 -12.55
N LEU A 519 9.35 -11.09 -11.91
CA LEU A 519 10.76 -11.10 -11.53
C LEU A 519 11.08 -12.06 -10.37
N ALA A 520 10.09 -12.39 -9.56
CA ALA A 520 10.23 -13.36 -8.46
C ALA A 520 9.66 -14.75 -8.78
N ASN A 521 9.42 -15.06 -10.05
CA ASN A 521 8.97 -16.38 -10.50
C ASN A 521 7.73 -16.88 -9.74
N ASN A 522 6.76 -16.00 -9.53
CA ASN A 522 5.52 -16.25 -8.80
C ASN A 522 5.73 -16.64 -7.32
N ALA A 523 6.74 -16.08 -6.66
CA ALA A 523 6.78 -16.06 -5.20
C ALA A 523 5.53 -15.34 -4.65
N SER A 524 5.11 -15.68 -3.44
CA SER A 524 3.93 -15.09 -2.82
C SER A 524 4.01 -13.56 -2.72
N ASN A 525 2.87 -12.90 -2.81
CA ASN A 525 2.77 -11.44 -2.87
C ASN A 525 3.09 -10.81 -1.50
N GLY A 526 4.06 -9.94 -1.44
CA GLY A 526 4.38 -9.18 -0.22
C GLY A 526 4.47 -10.07 1.03
N ILE A 527 3.67 -9.74 2.03
CA ILE A 527 3.54 -10.48 3.28
C ILE A 527 2.55 -11.65 3.18
N GLU A 528 1.82 -11.76 2.07
CA GLU A 528 0.75 -12.74 1.91
C GLU A 528 1.27 -14.17 1.79
N PRO A 529 0.46 -15.18 2.18
CA PRO A 529 0.65 -16.54 1.74
C PRO A 529 0.30 -16.66 0.25
N SER A 530 0.71 -17.77 -0.40
CA SER A 530 0.26 -18.03 -1.76
C SER A 530 -1.25 -18.20 -1.80
N PHE A 531 -1.88 -17.57 -2.78
CA PHE A 531 -3.34 -17.68 -2.99
C PHE A 531 -3.69 -19.09 -3.47
N ALA A 532 -2.94 -19.60 -4.44
CA ALA A 532 -3.03 -20.95 -4.95
C ALA A 532 -1.64 -21.47 -5.35
N HIS A 533 -1.38 -22.77 -5.18
CA HIS A 533 -0.09 -23.35 -5.56
C HIS A 533 -0.01 -23.70 -7.03
N HIS A 534 -1.14 -23.95 -7.67
CA HIS A 534 -1.22 -24.23 -9.09
C HIS A 534 -2.55 -23.69 -9.65
N TYR A 535 -2.50 -23.09 -10.81
CA TYR A 535 -3.66 -22.72 -11.61
C TYR A 535 -3.31 -22.74 -13.10
N SER A 536 -4.34 -22.89 -13.93
CA SER A 536 -4.21 -22.82 -15.38
C SER A 536 -4.62 -21.46 -15.87
N ARG A 537 -3.82 -20.90 -16.74
CA ARG A 537 -4.01 -19.59 -17.34
C ARG A 537 -4.27 -19.74 -18.82
N ASN A 538 -5.34 -19.15 -19.33
CA ASN A 538 -5.60 -19.13 -20.77
C ASN A 538 -5.04 -17.83 -21.36
N VAL A 539 -4.09 -17.98 -22.26
CA VAL A 539 -3.41 -16.87 -22.92
C VAL A 539 -3.75 -16.88 -24.41
N ILE A 540 -4.12 -15.71 -24.93
CA ILE A 540 -4.28 -15.49 -26.37
C ILE A 540 -2.99 -14.83 -26.86
N LYS A 541 -2.14 -15.58 -27.56
CA LYS A 541 -0.90 -15.01 -28.11
C LYS A 541 -1.17 -14.16 -29.34
N PRO A 542 -0.45 -13.04 -29.53
CA PRO A 542 -0.56 -12.21 -30.73
C PRO A 542 -0.43 -13.05 -32.01
N GLY A 543 -1.38 -12.91 -32.93
CA GLY A 543 -1.38 -13.64 -34.20
C GLY A 543 -1.90 -15.08 -34.15
N LYS A 544 -2.32 -15.60 -32.98
CA LYS A 544 -2.96 -16.91 -32.85
C LYS A 544 -4.46 -16.76 -32.58
N LYS A 545 -5.25 -17.61 -33.24
CA LYS A 545 -6.73 -17.64 -33.13
C LYS A 545 -7.25 -18.58 -32.04
N SER A 546 -6.37 -19.26 -31.29
CA SER A 546 -6.73 -20.22 -30.27
C SER A 546 -6.13 -19.84 -28.93
N LYS A 547 -6.89 -20.11 -27.86
CA LYS A 547 -6.39 -20.05 -26.49
C LYS A 547 -5.36 -21.14 -26.27
N GLU A 548 -4.31 -20.79 -25.56
CA GLU A 548 -3.31 -21.72 -25.06
C GLU A 548 -3.42 -21.74 -23.54
N SER A 549 -3.62 -22.93 -22.95
CA SER A 549 -3.62 -23.09 -21.49
C SER A 549 -2.20 -23.24 -21.00
N VAL A 550 -1.78 -22.38 -20.09
CA VAL A 550 -0.45 -22.40 -19.49
C VAL A 550 -0.57 -22.67 -18.00
N ASP A 551 0.17 -23.66 -17.49
CA ASP A 551 0.22 -23.95 -16.07
C ASP A 551 1.08 -22.93 -15.35
N VAL A 552 0.58 -22.41 -14.23
CA VAL A 552 1.31 -21.49 -13.35
C VAL A 552 1.42 -22.12 -11.96
N TYR A 553 2.64 -22.18 -11.46
CA TYR A 553 2.95 -22.75 -10.15
C TYR A 553 3.37 -21.63 -9.19
N SER A 554 2.97 -21.74 -7.92
CA SER A 554 3.62 -20.96 -6.88
C SER A 554 5.11 -21.27 -6.88
N PHE A 555 5.95 -20.30 -6.53
CA PHE A 555 7.41 -20.53 -6.52
C PHE A 555 7.79 -21.73 -5.63
N GLU A 556 7.19 -21.86 -4.45
CA GLU A 556 7.46 -22.98 -3.55
C GLU A 556 7.04 -24.32 -4.13
N LEU A 557 5.95 -24.41 -4.87
CA LEU A 557 5.58 -25.66 -5.55
C LEU A 557 6.51 -25.95 -6.71
N LEU A 558 6.85 -24.95 -7.50
CA LEU A 558 7.81 -25.10 -8.59
C LEU A 558 9.16 -25.61 -8.06
N ALA A 559 9.66 -25.03 -6.98
CA ALA A 559 10.87 -25.45 -6.30
C ALA A 559 10.78 -26.87 -5.74
N TYR A 560 9.66 -27.22 -5.13
CA TYR A 560 9.42 -28.56 -4.60
C TYR A 560 9.40 -29.63 -5.71
N ARG A 561 8.77 -29.33 -6.83
CA ARG A 561 8.75 -30.22 -8.00
C ARG A 561 10.13 -30.42 -8.61
N GLU A 562 10.94 -29.37 -8.65
CA GLU A 562 12.31 -29.45 -9.19
C GLU A 562 13.29 -30.17 -8.23
N LEU A 563 13.15 -29.97 -6.94
CA LEU A 563 14.13 -30.40 -5.94
C LEU A 563 13.77 -31.69 -5.22
N VAL A 564 12.49 -32.00 -5.08
CA VAL A 564 12.01 -33.10 -4.22
C VAL A 564 11.15 -34.10 -4.98
N ASN A 565 10.03 -33.68 -5.59
CA ASN A 565 9.06 -34.58 -6.20
C ASN A 565 8.42 -33.95 -7.44
N PRO A 566 8.85 -34.35 -8.66
CA PRO A 566 8.30 -33.81 -9.90
C PRO A 566 6.78 -34.07 -10.12
N ALA A 567 6.23 -35.07 -9.43
CA ALA A 567 4.81 -35.44 -9.54
C ALA A 567 3.91 -34.72 -8.55
N ALA A 568 4.47 -33.91 -7.63
CA ALA A 568 3.69 -33.26 -6.59
C ALA A 568 2.71 -32.23 -7.17
N MET A 569 1.44 -32.32 -6.72
CA MET A 569 0.38 -31.40 -7.09
C MET A 569 -0.57 -31.15 -5.91
N PRO A 570 -1.18 -29.95 -5.80
CA PRO A 570 -2.23 -29.71 -4.83
C PRO A 570 -3.41 -30.66 -5.07
N TYR A 571 -4.03 -31.10 -3.97
CA TYR A 571 -5.21 -31.98 -4.01
C TYR A 571 -5.04 -33.31 -4.77
N ALA A 572 -3.80 -33.80 -4.91
CA ALA A 572 -3.54 -35.10 -5.55
C ALA A 572 -4.17 -36.26 -4.76
N GLU A 573 -4.86 -37.15 -5.46
CA GLU A 573 -5.46 -38.35 -4.87
C GLU A 573 -4.41 -39.41 -4.57
N GLU A 574 -3.40 -39.53 -5.42
CA GLU A 574 -2.31 -40.47 -5.25
C GLU A 574 -1.35 -40.01 -4.13
N GLU A 575 -1.06 -40.91 -3.19
CA GLU A 575 -0.20 -40.64 -2.04
C GLU A 575 1.20 -40.13 -2.46
N GLY A 576 1.77 -40.69 -3.52
CA GLY A 576 3.07 -40.31 -4.06
C GLY A 576 3.13 -38.92 -4.70
N SER A 577 1.99 -38.30 -4.93
CA SER A 577 1.86 -36.95 -5.54
C SER A 577 1.34 -35.89 -4.58
N ARG A 578 1.11 -36.27 -3.31
CA ARG A 578 0.60 -35.35 -2.29
C ARG A 578 1.67 -34.39 -1.80
N LEU A 579 1.25 -33.17 -1.52
CA LEU A 579 2.11 -32.17 -0.90
C LEU A 579 2.21 -32.38 0.62
N PRO A 580 3.35 -32.07 1.23
CA PRO A 580 3.47 -32.01 2.69
C PRO A 580 2.45 -31.03 3.32
N ASP A 581 2.18 -31.21 4.60
CA ASP A 581 1.16 -30.45 5.34
C ASP A 581 1.50 -28.97 5.55
N TYR A 582 2.74 -28.58 5.33
CA TYR A 582 3.17 -27.17 5.40
C TYR A 582 2.88 -26.38 4.10
N PHE A 583 2.43 -27.04 3.03
CA PHE A 583 1.88 -26.37 1.85
C PHE A 583 0.44 -25.97 2.14
N ILE A 584 0.23 -24.71 2.42
CA ILE A 584 -1.09 -24.12 2.70
C ILE A 584 -1.31 -22.89 1.82
N THR A 585 -2.57 -22.52 1.65
CA THR A 585 -2.99 -21.32 0.91
C THR A 585 -3.62 -20.31 1.86
N ALA A 586 -3.94 -19.12 1.33
CA ALA A 586 -4.57 -18.06 2.10
C ALA A 586 -5.86 -18.48 2.82
N ASP A 587 -6.64 -19.35 2.21
CA ASP A 587 -7.92 -19.83 2.76
C ASP A 587 -7.76 -20.85 3.91
N ASP A 588 -6.58 -21.46 4.03
CA ASP A 588 -6.28 -22.41 5.11
C ASP A 588 -5.89 -21.73 6.42
N ILE A 589 -5.76 -20.40 6.43
CA ILE A 589 -5.26 -19.62 7.55
C ILE A 589 -6.43 -18.94 8.25
N THR A 590 -6.46 -19.00 9.60
CA THR A 590 -7.47 -18.28 10.36
C THR A 590 -7.33 -16.76 10.19
N PRO A 591 -8.44 -15.99 10.28
CA PRO A 591 -8.36 -14.53 10.23
C PRO A 591 -7.40 -13.93 11.27
N THR A 592 -7.39 -14.47 12.49
CA THR A 592 -6.45 -14.05 13.54
C THR A 592 -5.00 -14.41 13.19
N GLY A 593 -4.76 -15.52 12.51
CA GLY A 593 -3.44 -15.90 12.00
C GLY A 593 -2.90 -14.88 10.99
N HIS A 594 -3.76 -14.38 10.11
CA HIS A 594 -3.40 -13.30 9.19
C HIS A 594 -3.04 -12.00 9.92
N VAL A 595 -3.81 -11.63 10.93
CA VAL A 595 -3.55 -10.43 11.76
C VAL A 595 -2.26 -10.57 12.55
N ASP A 596 -1.98 -11.73 13.14
CA ASP A 596 -0.77 -11.97 13.93
C ASP A 596 0.51 -11.81 13.10
N ILE A 597 0.51 -12.30 11.86
CA ILE A 597 1.63 -12.11 10.93
C ILE A 597 1.83 -10.63 10.60
N GLN A 598 0.76 -9.92 10.30
CA GLN A 598 0.82 -8.49 10.02
C GLN A 598 1.34 -7.70 11.23
N ALA A 599 0.87 -8.01 12.44
CA ALA A 599 1.29 -7.34 13.67
C ALA A 599 2.78 -7.57 13.97
N ALA A 600 3.28 -8.78 13.75
CA ALA A 600 4.71 -9.10 13.92
C ALA A 600 5.61 -8.24 13.01
N ALA A 601 5.21 -8.05 11.76
CA ALA A 601 5.93 -7.20 10.82
C ALA A 601 5.75 -5.71 11.15
N GLN A 602 4.53 -5.28 11.49
CA GLN A 602 4.22 -3.86 11.71
C GLN A 602 5.05 -3.22 12.82
N ARG A 603 5.46 -3.99 13.79
CA ARG A 603 6.36 -3.51 14.85
C ARG A 603 7.64 -2.87 14.28
N TRP A 604 8.18 -3.41 13.18
CA TRP A 604 9.45 -2.99 12.59
C TRP A 604 9.30 -2.25 11.26
N ILE A 605 8.11 -2.20 10.69
CA ILE A 605 7.79 -1.45 9.48
C ILE A 605 7.32 -0.05 9.87
N ASP A 606 8.07 0.97 9.47
CA ASP A 606 7.81 2.35 9.90
C ASP A 606 6.69 3.05 9.12
N SER A 607 6.39 2.62 7.90
CA SER A 607 5.15 3.00 7.20
C SER A 607 4.06 1.98 7.48
N SER A 608 3.30 1.52 6.50
CA SER A 608 2.24 0.56 6.71
C SER A 608 2.43 -0.71 5.88
N ILE A 609 1.46 -1.60 5.94
CA ILE A 609 1.49 -2.91 5.32
C ILE A 609 0.20 -3.11 4.54
N SER A 610 0.33 -3.46 3.26
CA SER A 610 -0.80 -3.96 2.48
C SER A 610 -0.99 -5.44 2.77
N LYS A 611 -2.05 -5.77 3.48
CA LYS A 611 -2.39 -7.14 3.85
C LYS A 611 -3.89 -7.34 3.89
N THR A 612 -4.33 -8.47 3.33
CA THR A 612 -5.71 -8.93 3.41
C THR A 612 -5.84 -10.10 4.38
N ALA A 613 -6.79 -10.01 5.29
CA ALA A 613 -7.23 -11.15 6.08
C ALA A 613 -8.35 -11.86 5.32
N ASN A 614 -8.07 -13.03 4.78
CA ASN A 614 -9.06 -13.85 4.11
C ASN A 614 -10.03 -14.45 5.11
N VAL A 615 -11.31 -14.42 4.79
CA VAL A 615 -12.40 -14.89 5.65
C VAL A 615 -13.25 -15.86 4.85
N PRO A 616 -13.55 -17.07 5.38
CA PRO A 616 -14.44 -18.02 4.71
C PRO A 616 -15.82 -17.42 4.41
N THR A 617 -16.45 -17.86 3.32
CA THR A 617 -17.76 -17.37 2.89
C THR A 617 -18.84 -17.56 3.97
N ASP A 618 -18.77 -18.66 4.72
CA ASP A 618 -19.69 -19.04 5.79
C ASP A 618 -19.26 -18.57 7.17
N PHE A 619 -18.22 -17.72 7.26
CA PHE A 619 -17.73 -17.20 8.53
C PHE A 619 -18.81 -16.39 9.25
N PRO A 620 -19.11 -16.66 10.53
CA PRO A 620 -20.19 -16.01 11.24
C PRO A 620 -19.98 -14.48 11.36
N PHE A 621 -21.02 -13.72 11.04
CA PHE A 621 -20.98 -12.26 11.08
C PHE A 621 -20.58 -11.71 12.46
N GLU A 622 -21.06 -12.29 13.54
CA GLU A 622 -20.70 -11.86 14.89
C GLU A 622 -19.20 -12.04 15.18
N GLN A 623 -18.60 -13.11 14.70
CA GLN A 623 -17.15 -13.33 14.81
C GLN A 623 -16.36 -12.44 13.84
N PHE A 624 -16.93 -12.10 12.69
CA PHE A 624 -16.31 -11.19 11.72
C PHE A 624 -16.08 -9.80 12.33
N LYS A 625 -17.03 -9.30 13.11
CA LYS A 625 -16.89 -8.00 13.79
C LYS A 625 -15.70 -7.96 14.75
N ASP A 626 -15.33 -9.07 15.33
CA ASP A 626 -14.22 -9.17 16.29
C ASP A 626 -12.85 -9.09 15.60
N ILE A 627 -12.74 -9.39 14.31
CA ILE A 627 -11.47 -9.32 13.57
C ILE A 627 -10.89 -7.91 13.61
N TYR A 628 -11.72 -6.89 13.37
CA TYR A 628 -11.28 -5.49 13.35
C TYR A 628 -10.93 -4.96 14.74
N LEU A 629 -11.63 -5.41 15.78
CA LEU A 629 -11.27 -5.09 17.16
C LEU A 629 -9.94 -5.75 17.55
N TYR A 630 -9.75 -6.99 17.15
CA TYR A 630 -8.48 -7.71 17.36
C TYR A 630 -7.32 -7.03 16.60
N ALA A 631 -7.54 -6.59 15.39
CA ALA A 631 -6.55 -5.84 14.61
C ALA A 631 -6.16 -4.53 15.30
N SER A 632 -7.12 -3.78 15.83
CA SER A 632 -6.87 -2.56 16.59
C SER A 632 -6.06 -2.84 17.86
N ASP A 633 -6.45 -3.86 18.63
CA ASP A 633 -5.76 -4.25 19.87
C ASP A 633 -4.34 -4.81 19.60
N SER A 634 -4.10 -5.35 18.41
CA SER A 634 -2.80 -5.87 17.98
C SER A 634 -1.83 -4.79 17.46
N GLY A 635 -2.23 -3.54 17.46
CA GLY A 635 -1.38 -2.39 17.07
C GLY A 635 -1.17 -2.22 15.58
N LEU A 636 -2.07 -2.72 14.75
CA LEU A 636 -2.02 -2.50 13.30
C LEU A 636 -2.29 -1.04 12.95
N LYS A 637 -1.77 -0.61 11.81
CA LYS A 637 -2.05 0.71 11.20
C LYS A 637 -3.20 0.68 10.20
N GLY A 638 -3.52 -0.50 9.69
CA GLY A 638 -4.64 -0.72 8.78
C GLY A 638 -5.13 -2.15 8.85
N CYS A 639 -6.37 -2.36 8.45
CA CYS A 639 -6.97 -3.69 8.37
C CYS A 639 -7.89 -3.76 7.17
N THR A 640 -7.71 -4.79 6.36
CA THR A 640 -8.56 -5.12 5.22
C THR A 640 -8.92 -6.59 5.30
N THR A 641 -10.18 -6.89 5.08
CA THR A 641 -10.68 -8.26 4.99
C THR A 641 -11.24 -8.53 3.61
N PHE A 642 -11.20 -9.77 3.21
CA PHE A 642 -11.87 -10.24 2.02
C PHE A 642 -12.67 -11.50 2.34
N ARG A 643 -13.98 -11.42 2.16
CA ARG A 643 -14.92 -12.54 2.22
C ARG A 643 -15.65 -12.61 0.87
N PHE A 644 -15.60 -13.76 0.24
CA PHE A 644 -16.36 -13.96 -0.97
C PHE A 644 -17.86 -13.92 -0.68
N ASN A 645 -18.61 -13.04 -1.37
CA ASN A 645 -20.06 -12.96 -1.27
C ASN A 645 -20.69 -13.13 -2.67
N PRO A 646 -21.22 -14.31 -2.98
CA PRO A 646 -21.78 -14.57 -4.32
C PRO A 646 -22.98 -13.69 -4.68
N ALA A 647 -23.69 -13.13 -3.69
CA ALA A 647 -24.83 -12.25 -3.93
C ALA A 647 -24.45 -10.81 -4.30
N ALA A 648 -23.30 -10.32 -3.76
CA ALA A 648 -22.83 -8.94 -3.98
C ALA A 648 -21.92 -8.81 -5.21
N PHE A 649 -21.20 -9.87 -5.54
CA PHE A 649 -20.23 -9.91 -6.64
C PHE A 649 -20.81 -10.69 -7.84
N GLN A 650 -21.91 -10.23 -8.38
CA GLN A 650 -22.44 -10.78 -9.63
C GLN A 650 -21.45 -10.46 -10.76
N GLY A 651 -20.68 -11.46 -11.18
CA GLY A 651 -19.76 -11.39 -12.31
C GLY A 651 -18.27 -11.49 -11.94
N VAL A 652 -17.86 -11.12 -10.72
CA VAL A 652 -16.44 -11.06 -10.37
C VAL A 652 -15.94 -12.30 -9.64
N LEU A 653 -16.76 -12.97 -8.82
CA LEU A 653 -16.37 -14.16 -8.06
C LEU A 653 -17.62 -15.02 -7.76
N VAL A 654 -18.06 -15.79 -8.69
CA VAL A 654 -19.01 -16.89 -8.48
C VAL A 654 -18.20 -18.12 -8.04
N LYS A 655 -18.75 -19.01 -7.23
CA LYS A 655 -18.05 -20.25 -6.82
C LYS A 655 -17.40 -20.88 -8.05
N GLU A 656 -16.19 -21.36 -7.89
CA GLU A 656 -15.41 -21.98 -8.96
C GLU A 656 -16.26 -22.93 -9.82
N LYS A 657 -17.18 -23.70 -9.22
CA LYS A 657 -18.16 -24.54 -9.90
C LYS A 657 -19.17 -23.80 -10.78
N ASP A 658 -19.59 -22.60 -10.37
CA ASP A 658 -20.58 -21.82 -11.13
C ASP A 658 -19.90 -21.04 -12.26
N LEU A 659 -18.65 -20.59 -12.03
CA LEU A 659 -17.80 -20.02 -13.07
C LEU A 659 -17.40 -21.07 -14.11
N GLU A 660 -17.11 -22.30 -13.70
CA GLU A 660 -16.83 -23.43 -14.58
C GLU A 660 -18.02 -23.76 -15.53
N ASN A 661 -19.22 -23.46 -15.09
CA ASN A 661 -20.45 -23.76 -15.85
C ASN A 661 -20.98 -22.58 -16.67
N THR A 662 -20.45 -21.39 -16.51
CA THR A 662 -20.87 -20.18 -17.23
C THR A 662 -19.86 -19.85 -18.32
N SER A 663 -20.32 -19.70 -19.56
CA SER A 663 -19.48 -19.34 -20.72
C SER A 663 -19.75 -17.91 -21.15
N TYR A 664 -18.67 -17.16 -21.43
CA TYR A 664 -18.69 -15.80 -21.96
C TYR A 664 -18.10 -15.76 -23.37
N GLU A 665 -18.69 -14.97 -24.24
CA GLU A 665 -18.20 -14.77 -25.60
C GLU A 665 -17.53 -13.40 -25.73
N PHE A 666 -16.36 -13.38 -26.33
CA PHE A 666 -15.60 -12.17 -26.62
C PHE A 666 -15.38 -12.06 -28.12
N THR A 667 -15.66 -10.90 -28.71
CA THR A 667 -15.34 -10.59 -30.09
C THR A 667 -14.04 -9.82 -30.13
N LEU A 668 -13.02 -10.38 -30.77
CA LEU A 668 -11.71 -9.74 -30.95
C LEU A 668 -11.78 -8.68 -32.05
N GLU A 669 -10.78 -7.81 -32.13
CA GLU A 669 -10.71 -6.73 -33.13
C GLU A 669 -10.77 -7.24 -34.59
N ASP A 670 -10.26 -8.43 -34.85
CA ASP A 670 -10.30 -9.08 -36.15
C ASP A 670 -11.65 -9.73 -36.48
N GLY A 671 -12.66 -9.57 -35.59
CA GLY A 671 -13.98 -10.18 -35.72
C GLY A 671 -14.06 -11.65 -35.28
N THR A 672 -12.98 -12.21 -34.76
CA THR A 672 -12.97 -13.58 -34.23
C THR A 672 -13.73 -13.63 -32.90
N VAL A 673 -14.66 -14.59 -32.78
CA VAL A 673 -15.38 -14.84 -31.52
C VAL A 673 -14.69 -15.95 -30.75
N ILE A 674 -14.33 -15.67 -29.49
CA ILE A 674 -13.77 -16.65 -28.56
C ILE A 674 -14.75 -16.87 -27.42
N THR A 675 -14.85 -18.12 -26.96
CA THR A 675 -15.65 -18.46 -25.79
C THR A 675 -14.74 -18.89 -24.65
N ALA A 676 -14.96 -18.32 -23.48
CA ALA A 676 -14.23 -18.64 -22.25
C ALA A 676 -15.20 -18.98 -21.12
N ARG A 677 -14.83 -19.95 -20.28
CA ARG A 677 -15.56 -20.18 -19.03
C ARG A 677 -15.25 -19.07 -18.03
N GLY A 678 -16.18 -18.77 -17.14
CA GLY A 678 -16.05 -17.64 -16.25
C GLY A 678 -14.82 -17.65 -15.33
N ASN A 679 -14.32 -18.83 -14.97
CA ASN A 679 -13.10 -19.03 -14.18
C ASN A 679 -11.81 -19.05 -15.01
N GLU A 680 -11.89 -19.04 -16.33
CA GLU A 680 -10.71 -18.99 -17.18
C GLU A 680 -10.06 -17.61 -17.10
N GLU A 681 -8.74 -17.58 -16.87
CA GLU A 681 -7.98 -16.35 -16.89
C GLU A 681 -7.62 -15.94 -18.30
N ILE A 682 -7.89 -14.68 -18.62
CA ILE A 682 -7.59 -14.05 -19.90
C ILE A 682 -6.67 -12.88 -19.65
N GLU A 683 -5.56 -12.83 -20.36
CA GLU A 683 -4.75 -11.63 -20.41
C GLU A 683 -5.34 -10.65 -21.42
N TYR A 684 -5.66 -9.47 -20.93
CA TYR A 684 -6.15 -8.37 -21.74
C TYR A 684 -5.44 -7.09 -21.33
N ASP A 685 -4.86 -6.39 -22.29
CA ASP A 685 -4.11 -5.16 -22.07
C ASP A 685 -2.96 -5.30 -21.05
N GLY A 686 -2.35 -6.48 -21.02
CA GLY A 686 -1.24 -6.80 -20.13
C GLY A 686 -1.64 -7.04 -18.66
N GLU A 687 -2.93 -7.17 -18.36
CA GLU A 687 -3.46 -7.55 -17.06
C GLU A 687 -4.22 -8.88 -17.16
N LEU A 688 -4.17 -9.65 -16.07
CA LEU A 688 -4.89 -10.89 -15.92
C LEU A 688 -6.27 -10.64 -15.36
N HIS A 689 -7.26 -11.18 -16.07
CA HIS A 689 -8.67 -11.13 -15.65
C HIS A 689 -9.28 -12.50 -15.75
N THR A 690 -10.18 -12.86 -14.85
CA THR A 690 -11.08 -13.96 -15.16
C THR A 690 -11.99 -13.54 -16.33
N ALA A 691 -12.44 -14.49 -17.13
CA ALA A 691 -13.33 -14.19 -18.25
C ALA A 691 -14.60 -13.47 -17.79
N ALA A 692 -15.13 -13.83 -16.63
CA ALA A 692 -16.27 -13.14 -16.02
C ALA A 692 -15.96 -11.66 -15.75
N ASN A 693 -14.81 -11.38 -15.11
CA ASN A 693 -14.40 -10.00 -14.81
C ASN A 693 -14.12 -9.17 -16.06
N LEU A 694 -13.46 -9.77 -17.03
CA LEU A 694 -13.17 -9.10 -18.29
C LEU A 694 -14.46 -8.77 -19.05
N TYR A 695 -15.40 -9.72 -19.08
CA TYR A 695 -16.69 -9.52 -19.73
C TYR A 695 -17.46 -8.36 -19.12
N ASP A 696 -17.56 -8.32 -17.80
CA ASP A 696 -18.25 -7.25 -17.08
C ASP A 696 -17.53 -5.90 -17.29
N ALA A 697 -16.20 -5.89 -17.22
CA ALA A 697 -15.42 -4.70 -17.46
C ALA A 697 -15.60 -4.14 -18.90
N LEU A 698 -15.63 -5.00 -19.89
CA LEU A 698 -15.86 -4.61 -21.29
C LEU A 698 -17.28 -4.14 -21.52
N LYS A 699 -18.28 -4.83 -20.93
CA LYS A 699 -19.69 -4.49 -21.03
C LYS A 699 -20.01 -3.13 -20.42
N GLU A 700 -19.35 -2.80 -19.32
CA GLU A 700 -19.50 -1.52 -18.62
C GLU A 700 -18.66 -0.39 -19.19
N GLY A 701 -17.86 -0.65 -20.22
CA GLY A 701 -17.02 0.34 -20.88
C GLY A 701 -15.79 0.74 -20.08
N TYR A 702 -15.33 -0.11 -19.16
CA TYR A 702 -14.11 0.11 -18.38
C TYR A 702 -12.83 0.01 -19.20
N TYR A 703 -12.86 -0.80 -20.26
CA TYR A 703 -11.85 -0.78 -21.30
C TYR A 703 -12.35 0.11 -22.41
N GLY A 704 -11.71 1.25 -22.60
CA GLY A 704 -12.04 2.15 -23.70
C GLY A 704 -12.13 1.38 -25.02
N LYS A 705 -13.07 1.79 -25.86
CA LYS A 705 -13.03 1.36 -27.26
C LYS A 705 -11.73 1.89 -27.84
N PHE A 706 -10.84 1.00 -28.20
CA PHE A 706 -9.66 1.31 -28.99
C PHE A 706 -10.03 1.57 -30.44
#